data_a4c6daec07ed0a92ea69991d0cc32567
#
_entry.id   a4c6daec07ed0a92ea69991d0cc32567
#
_cell.length_a   1.000
_cell.length_b   1.000
_cell.length_c   1.000
_cell.angle_alpha   90.00
_cell.angle_beta   90.00
_cell.angle_gamma   90.00
#
_symmetry.space_group_name_H-M   'P 1'
#
loop_
_entity.id
_entity.type
_entity.pdbx_description
1 polymer ?
#
loop_
_entity_poly.entity_id
_entity_poly.type
_entity_poly.pdbx_seq_one_letter_code
_entity_poly.pdbx_strand_id
1 'polypeptide(L)'
;METYAIKNLSFRYPETGIDVLKDITFSVNEGEFITVCGPSGCGKSTLLRHLKPDLSPHGVLLGEIFFEEKPISDLSHREQSSKIGFVMQSPENQIVTDKVWHELAFGLESLGYDNNTIRKRVAETASFFGIQNYFEKSVLELSGGQKQILNLASIMAMQPSVLILDEPTSQLDPIAASEFLHCVSRINHELGTTVIITEHRLDEVLPLSDRVLVIENNGISAFDSPQKVGKILKEKGSKTFLSMPAPMQIWQAVTENDNTDCPVTVPSGKKWLSEYAQNHKMYELTPENIQKHSDKEAVSLNDIWFRYEKSGADVLKGLSLKIYQGEFAAILGGNGMGKSTALSIICSLNKPYRGKVEISPLNKNSFDTLVAVLPQNPQTLFLKKTVLEDLYEVFDGRKISKEEKERRVTAAVKLCRLESLCNRHPYDLSGGEQQRAALAKILLIRPQILLLDEPTKGLDAEFKIEFAQIIYDLNKAGITVLMVSHDVEFCAVYPSRCLMFFNGEVVSEGTPRTFFSSNSFYSTSASRMSKGIIDNAVSSNDVIYACTGKNRDIQINRNTPDIDLFKNDTENIPPQKNKAENKKLSVFKKIFGFFGAVLFILGLIVNLEYIPNFSAKTLPTWFNWGIIGVSVALLMIAFGTKSKRPIDLPRKSSK
;
A
#
# COMPACT_ATOMS: atom_id res chain seq x y z
N MET A 1 -2.91 29.34 26.27
CA MET A 1 -2.23 30.33 25.41
C MET A 1 -2.37 29.83 23.96
N GLU A 2 -2.51 30.74 22.97
CA GLU A 2 -2.54 30.32 21.57
C GLU A 2 -1.14 29.93 21.12
N THR A 3 -0.96 28.68 20.68
CA THR A 3 0.31 28.18 20.10
C THR A 3 0.41 28.55 18.62
N TYR A 4 -0.68 28.36 17.87
CA TYR A 4 -0.79 28.82 16.50
C TYR A 4 -2.04 29.69 16.31
N ALA A 5 -1.89 30.78 15.54
CA ALA A 5 -3.00 31.52 14.96
C ALA A 5 -2.81 31.67 13.46
N ILE A 6 -3.71 31.08 12.68
CA ILE A 6 -3.71 31.10 11.23
C ILE A 6 -4.81 32.06 10.76
N LYS A 7 -4.49 33.03 9.91
CA LYS A 7 -5.43 34.09 9.46
C LYS A 7 -5.46 34.16 7.95
N ASN A 8 -6.60 33.86 7.35
CA ASN A 8 -6.90 33.99 5.92
C ASN A 8 -5.85 33.33 5.02
N LEU A 9 -5.32 32.15 5.43
CA LEU A 9 -4.26 31.46 4.71
C LEU A 9 -4.79 30.89 3.40
N SER A 10 -4.19 31.31 2.29
CA SER A 10 -4.45 30.75 0.96
C SER A 10 -3.14 30.40 0.30
N PHE A 11 -3.10 29.26 -0.39
CA PHE A 11 -1.87 28.78 -1.05
C PHE A 11 -2.14 28.14 -2.39
N ARG A 12 -1.24 28.44 -3.36
CA ARG A 12 -1.26 27.91 -4.71
C ARG A 12 0.12 27.45 -5.12
N TYR A 13 0.22 26.21 -5.64
CA TYR A 13 1.46 25.73 -6.27
C TYR A 13 1.73 26.45 -7.58
N PRO A 14 3.02 26.61 -7.99
CA PRO A 14 3.36 27.10 -9.33
C PRO A 14 2.66 26.24 -10.39
N GLU A 15 2.26 26.86 -11.50
CA GLU A 15 1.69 26.19 -12.68
C GLU A 15 0.28 25.56 -12.51
N THR A 16 -0.28 25.43 -11.30
CA THR A 16 -1.58 24.77 -11.13
C THR A 16 -2.79 25.68 -11.39
N GLY A 17 -2.62 27.00 -11.23
CA GLY A 17 -3.72 27.97 -11.38
C GLY A 17 -4.86 27.87 -10.36
N ILE A 18 -4.82 26.86 -9.46
CA ILE A 18 -5.88 26.55 -8.49
C ILE A 18 -5.32 26.69 -7.09
N ASP A 19 -6.07 27.34 -6.19
CA ASP A 19 -5.72 27.42 -4.77
C ASP A 19 -5.93 26.04 -4.12
N VAL A 20 -4.89 25.49 -3.50
CA VAL A 20 -4.96 24.22 -2.74
C VAL A 20 -5.49 24.47 -1.32
N LEU A 21 -5.18 25.64 -0.77
CA LEU A 21 -5.77 26.16 0.47
C LEU A 21 -6.42 27.49 0.16
N LYS A 22 -7.64 27.73 0.71
CA LYS A 22 -8.40 28.93 0.44
C LYS A 22 -9.02 29.45 1.74
N ASP A 23 -8.61 30.64 2.15
CA ASP A 23 -9.15 31.39 3.29
C ASP A 23 -9.22 30.56 4.59
N ILE A 24 -8.15 29.85 4.91
CA ILE A 24 -8.04 29.00 6.10
C ILE A 24 -7.78 29.88 7.31
N THR A 25 -8.71 29.89 8.27
CA THR A 25 -8.60 30.66 9.52
C THR A 25 -8.97 29.78 10.70
N PHE A 26 -8.02 29.51 11.61
CA PHE A 26 -8.23 28.77 12.85
C PHE A 26 -7.10 29.03 13.84
N SER A 27 -7.31 28.65 15.11
CA SER A 27 -6.27 28.73 16.15
C SER A 27 -6.09 27.40 16.87
N VAL A 28 -4.89 27.17 17.39
CA VAL A 28 -4.49 26.00 18.16
C VAL A 28 -4.01 26.45 19.52
N ASN A 29 -4.55 25.88 20.59
CA ASN A 29 -4.15 26.17 21.95
C ASN A 29 -3.02 25.27 22.43
N GLU A 30 -2.30 25.72 23.44
CA GLU A 30 -1.25 24.96 24.10
C GLU A 30 -1.80 23.65 24.70
N GLY A 31 -1.09 22.54 24.48
CA GLY A 31 -1.47 21.21 24.95
C GLY A 31 -2.66 20.58 24.24
N GLU A 32 -3.22 21.22 23.22
CA GLU A 32 -4.37 20.72 22.49
C GLU A 32 -3.99 19.61 21.50
N PHE A 33 -4.85 18.59 21.37
CA PHE A 33 -4.74 17.53 20.38
C PHE A 33 -5.72 17.77 19.24
N ILE A 34 -5.21 18.16 18.06
CA ILE A 34 -6.03 18.47 16.89
C ILE A 34 -5.81 17.43 15.80
N THR A 35 -6.91 16.82 15.31
CA THR A 35 -6.90 16.01 14.12
C THR A 35 -7.36 16.80 12.90
N VAL A 36 -6.57 16.77 11.83
CA VAL A 36 -6.90 17.37 10.53
C VAL A 36 -7.32 16.25 9.58
N CYS A 37 -8.54 16.29 9.08
CA CYS A 37 -9.07 15.29 8.16
C CYS A 37 -9.77 15.91 6.95
N GLY A 38 -10.07 15.08 5.93
CA GLY A 38 -10.69 15.47 4.67
C GLY A 38 -10.23 14.56 3.53
N PRO A 39 -10.83 14.68 2.33
CA PRO A 39 -10.48 13.87 1.16
C PRO A 39 -9.00 13.95 0.79
N SER A 40 -8.50 12.95 0.06
CA SER A 40 -7.14 13.02 -0.50
C SER A 40 -7.02 14.20 -1.48
N GLY A 41 -5.88 14.90 -1.41
CA GLY A 41 -5.63 16.08 -2.25
C GLY A 41 -6.29 17.40 -1.79
N CYS A 42 -7.05 17.43 -0.69
CA CYS A 42 -7.68 18.66 -0.18
C CYS A 42 -6.72 19.65 0.50
N GLY A 43 -5.41 19.37 0.54
CA GLY A 43 -4.40 20.29 1.07
C GLY A 43 -3.93 20.03 2.51
N LYS A 44 -4.29 18.90 3.16
CA LYS A 44 -3.89 18.58 4.55
C LYS A 44 -2.37 18.67 4.76
N SER A 45 -1.60 17.90 4.02
CA SER A 45 -0.12 17.92 4.12
C SER A 45 0.48 19.29 3.75
N THR A 46 -0.14 19.99 2.80
CA THR A 46 0.25 21.37 2.45
C THR A 46 0.06 22.31 3.63
N LEU A 47 -1.09 22.23 4.31
CA LEU A 47 -1.35 23.02 5.53
C LEU A 47 -0.30 22.70 6.61
N LEU A 48 -0.09 21.41 6.94
CA LEU A 48 0.88 21.01 7.96
C LEU A 48 2.30 21.52 7.66
N ARG A 49 2.73 21.48 6.41
CA ARG A 49 4.06 21.97 6.02
C ARG A 49 4.21 23.48 6.20
N HIS A 50 3.15 24.26 5.99
CA HIS A 50 3.19 25.70 6.26
C HIS A 50 3.29 26.04 7.76
N LEU A 51 2.92 25.13 8.66
CA LEU A 51 3.13 25.30 10.10
C LEU A 51 4.59 25.13 10.54
N LYS A 52 5.48 24.67 9.63
CA LYS A 52 6.94 24.62 9.83
C LYS A 52 7.64 25.25 8.62
N PRO A 53 8.10 26.50 8.69
CA PRO A 53 8.62 27.25 7.56
C PRO A 53 9.70 26.52 6.74
N ASP A 54 10.61 25.77 7.41
CA ASP A 54 11.67 24.99 6.73
C ASP A 54 11.10 23.91 5.77
N LEU A 55 9.84 23.50 5.94
CA LEU A 55 9.15 22.52 5.11
C LEU A 55 8.12 23.15 4.17
N SER A 56 7.95 24.47 4.21
CA SER A 56 6.95 25.19 3.43
C SER A 56 7.17 24.97 1.93
N PRO A 57 6.15 24.49 1.19
CA PRO A 57 6.31 24.29 -0.24
C PRO A 57 6.43 25.62 -0.98
N HIS A 58 7.16 25.58 -2.11
CA HIS A 58 7.29 26.75 -2.97
C HIS A 58 5.98 27.06 -3.68
N GLY A 59 5.55 28.33 -3.68
CA GLY A 59 4.31 28.77 -4.29
C GLY A 59 3.90 30.18 -3.87
N VAL A 60 2.65 30.53 -4.18
CA VAL A 60 2.05 31.81 -3.80
C VAL A 60 1.27 31.62 -2.51
N LEU A 61 1.77 32.21 -1.42
CA LEU A 61 1.16 32.19 -0.09
C LEU A 61 0.55 33.55 0.21
N LEU A 62 -0.70 33.58 0.65
CA LEU A 62 -1.42 34.76 1.15
C LEU A 62 -1.92 34.47 2.56
N GLY A 63 -2.08 35.51 3.37
CA GLY A 63 -2.48 35.40 4.78
C GLY A 63 -1.27 35.31 5.71
N GLU A 64 -1.52 35.09 6.99
CA GLU A 64 -0.52 35.14 8.04
C GLU A 64 -0.62 33.93 8.97
N ILE A 65 0.54 33.44 9.41
CA ILE A 65 0.65 32.39 10.43
C ILE A 65 1.46 32.96 11.59
N PHE A 66 0.92 32.87 12.78
CA PHE A 66 1.60 33.25 14.03
C PHE A 66 1.89 31.99 14.84
N PHE A 67 3.06 31.97 15.44
CA PHE A 67 3.49 30.96 16.41
C PHE A 67 3.89 31.66 17.71
N GLU A 68 3.24 31.31 18.82
CA GLU A 68 3.46 31.98 20.11
C GLU A 68 3.41 33.54 19.99
N GLU A 69 2.38 34.05 19.33
CA GLU A 69 2.13 35.48 19.03
C GLU A 69 3.11 36.16 18.09
N LYS A 70 4.17 35.46 17.60
CA LYS A 70 5.14 35.96 16.63
C LYS A 70 4.81 35.48 15.21
N PRO A 71 5.01 36.30 14.17
CA PRO A 71 4.94 35.83 12.81
C PRO A 71 5.88 34.62 12.64
N ILE A 72 5.39 33.54 12.03
CA ILE A 72 6.16 32.29 11.90
C ILE A 72 7.42 32.48 11.05
N SER A 73 7.41 33.45 10.12
CA SER A 73 8.56 33.86 9.31
C SER A 73 9.74 34.39 10.12
N ASP A 74 9.47 34.92 11.32
CA ASP A 74 10.48 35.58 12.17
C ASP A 74 11.19 34.59 13.09
N LEU A 75 10.77 33.31 13.08
CA LEU A 75 11.43 32.26 13.83
C LEU A 75 12.79 31.91 13.19
N SER A 76 13.83 31.88 14.01
CA SER A 76 15.13 31.37 13.57
C SER A 76 15.06 29.88 13.26
N HIS A 77 15.95 29.38 12.38
CA HIS A 77 16.05 27.92 12.09
C HIS A 77 16.23 27.08 13.36
N ARG A 78 16.96 27.59 14.35
CA ARG A 78 17.14 26.91 15.63
C ARG A 78 15.84 26.81 16.43
N GLU A 79 15.04 27.88 16.48
CA GLU A 79 13.72 27.86 17.15
C GLU A 79 12.75 26.93 16.42
N GLN A 80 12.69 26.96 15.09
CA GLN A 80 11.85 26.07 14.32
C GLN A 80 12.21 24.59 14.56
N SER A 81 13.52 24.28 14.55
CA SER A 81 13.99 22.89 14.75
C SER A 81 13.79 22.40 16.18
N SER A 82 13.89 23.27 17.20
CA SER A 82 13.77 22.87 18.59
C SER A 82 12.35 22.91 19.12
N LYS A 83 11.49 23.83 18.62
CA LYS A 83 10.11 24.03 19.15
C LYS A 83 9.05 23.30 18.34
N ILE A 84 9.27 23.08 17.02
CA ILE A 84 8.28 22.48 16.13
C ILE A 84 8.82 21.15 15.62
N GLY A 85 8.36 20.03 16.21
CA GLY A 85 8.64 18.68 15.74
C GLY A 85 7.75 18.35 14.53
N PHE A 86 8.31 17.66 13.53
CA PHE A 86 7.54 17.20 12.37
C PHE A 86 7.87 15.73 12.07
N VAL A 87 6.85 14.87 12.04
CA VAL A 87 6.96 13.46 11.67
C VAL A 87 6.35 13.27 10.29
N MET A 88 7.15 12.76 9.35
CA MET A 88 6.73 12.51 7.97
C MET A 88 5.98 11.18 7.83
N GLN A 89 5.23 11.04 6.76
CA GLN A 89 4.47 9.85 6.42
C GLN A 89 5.36 8.60 6.24
N SER A 90 6.55 8.74 5.65
CA SER A 90 7.50 7.64 5.44
C SER A 90 8.71 7.79 6.34
N PRO A 91 8.96 6.86 7.27
CA PRO A 91 10.12 6.90 8.14
C PRO A 91 11.44 6.80 7.39
N GLU A 92 11.50 6.08 6.28
CA GLU A 92 12.71 5.95 5.47
C GLU A 92 13.19 7.29 4.88
N ASN A 93 12.29 8.25 4.70
CA ASN A 93 12.65 9.58 4.17
C ASN A 93 13.16 10.53 5.25
N GLN A 94 13.06 10.15 6.53
CA GLN A 94 13.39 11.01 7.66
C GLN A 94 14.61 10.52 8.45
N ILE A 95 14.79 9.20 8.56
CA ILE A 95 15.94 8.60 9.24
C ILE A 95 17.22 8.89 8.44
N VAL A 96 18.23 9.42 9.12
CA VAL A 96 19.50 9.89 8.51
C VAL A 96 20.66 8.96 8.85
N THR A 97 20.63 8.34 10.04
CA THR A 97 21.77 7.56 10.56
C THR A 97 21.58 6.05 10.39
N ASP A 98 22.66 5.28 10.56
CA ASP A 98 22.66 3.82 10.43
C ASP A 98 22.34 3.07 11.73
N LYS A 99 22.47 3.74 12.88
CA LYS A 99 22.28 3.19 14.23
C LYS A 99 21.16 3.88 14.99
N VAL A 100 20.41 3.10 15.75
CA VAL A 100 19.26 3.60 16.54
C VAL A 100 19.70 4.67 17.55
N TRP A 101 20.75 4.42 18.33
CA TRP A 101 21.24 5.39 19.32
C TRP A 101 21.73 6.70 18.68
N HIS A 102 22.33 6.59 17.50
CA HIS A 102 22.85 7.76 16.78
C HIS A 102 21.69 8.61 16.22
N GLU A 103 20.62 7.98 15.72
CA GLU A 103 19.41 8.68 15.28
C GLU A 103 18.76 9.48 16.41
N LEU A 104 18.72 8.93 17.63
CA LEU A 104 18.23 9.64 18.82
C LEU A 104 19.11 10.83 19.20
N ALA A 105 20.41 10.75 18.96
CA ALA A 105 21.37 11.82 19.29
C ALA A 105 21.45 12.91 18.21
N PHE A 106 21.19 12.56 16.95
CA PHE A 106 21.47 13.40 15.77
C PHE A 106 20.87 14.81 15.86
N GLY A 107 19.61 14.94 16.25
CA GLY A 107 18.95 16.25 16.39
C GLY A 107 19.58 17.11 17.49
N LEU A 108 19.97 16.48 18.61
CA LEU A 108 20.62 17.17 19.73
C LEU A 108 22.03 17.63 19.38
N GLU A 109 22.80 16.80 18.65
CA GLU A 109 24.13 17.14 18.16
C GLU A 109 24.05 18.32 17.18
N SER A 110 23.08 18.29 16.26
CA SER A 110 22.84 19.37 15.28
C SER A 110 22.46 20.69 15.95
N LEU A 111 21.76 20.64 17.08
CA LEU A 111 21.45 21.81 17.90
C LEU A 111 22.62 22.27 18.79
N GLY A 112 23.74 21.54 18.81
CA GLY A 112 24.94 21.92 19.55
C GLY A 112 24.85 21.73 21.06
N TYR A 113 24.08 20.74 21.54
CA TYR A 113 24.04 20.39 22.95
C TYR A 113 25.36 19.72 23.38
N ASP A 114 25.72 19.87 24.67
CA ASP A 114 26.89 19.18 25.23
C ASP A 114 26.65 17.67 25.40
N ASN A 115 27.74 16.90 25.43
CA ASN A 115 27.69 15.43 25.50
C ASN A 115 26.92 14.89 26.72
N ASN A 116 26.94 15.57 27.85
CA ASN A 116 26.24 15.10 29.05
C ASN A 116 24.74 15.28 28.90
N THR A 117 24.31 16.41 28.34
CA THR A 117 22.91 16.67 28.00
C THR A 117 22.40 15.69 26.95
N ILE A 118 23.18 15.41 25.89
CA ILE A 118 22.84 14.44 24.85
C ILE A 118 22.64 13.06 25.47
N ARG A 119 23.62 12.55 26.22
CA ARG A 119 23.54 11.23 26.89
C ARG A 119 22.30 11.10 27.78
N LYS A 120 22.02 12.14 28.59
CA LYS A 120 20.85 12.15 29.46
C LYS A 120 19.55 12.08 28.66
N ARG A 121 19.36 12.96 27.68
CA ARG A 121 18.13 13.02 26.86
C ARG A 121 17.92 11.77 26.03
N VAL A 122 18.98 11.23 25.42
CA VAL A 122 18.92 9.98 24.66
C VAL A 122 18.50 8.81 25.56
N ALA A 123 19.06 8.69 26.78
CA ALA A 123 18.70 7.65 27.72
C ALA A 123 17.24 7.77 28.20
N GLU A 124 16.80 8.98 28.54
CA GLU A 124 15.41 9.28 28.94
C GLU A 124 14.44 8.94 27.81
N THR A 125 14.73 9.38 26.58
CA THR A 125 13.90 9.14 25.40
C THR A 125 13.85 7.65 25.06
N ALA A 126 15.00 6.96 25.04
CA ALA A 126 15.05 5.53 24.78
C ALA A 126 14.23 4.75 25.83
N SER A 127 14.25 5.18 27.08
CA SER A 127 13.46 4.58 28.17
C SER A 127 11.96 4.83 28.00
N PHE A 128 11.55 6.07 27.66
CA PHE A 128 10.15 6.44 27.50
C PHE A 128 9.48 5.68 26.35
N PHE A 129 10.19 5.50 25.23
CA PHE A 129 9.67 4.83 24.03
C PHE A 129 9.94 3.32 23.99
N GLY A 130 10.60 2.74 25.01
CA GLY A 130 10.89 1.29 25.05
C GLY A 130 11.91 0.82 24.02
N ILE A 131 12.84 1.69 23.61
CA ILE A 131 13.83 1.45 22.54
C ILE A 131 15.04 0.63 23.04
N GLN A 132 15.19 0.40 24.35
CA GLN A 132 16.37 -0.22 24.96
C GLN A 132 16.75 -1.57 24.34
N ASN A 133 15.77 -2.39 23.95
CA ASN A 133 16.00 -3.74 23.43
C ASN A 133 16.66 -3.77 22.05
N TYR A 134 16.63 -2.65 21.31
CA TYR A 134 17.21 -2.53 19.98
C TYR A 134 18.08 -1.28 19.80
N PHE A 135 18.51 -0.68 20.91
CA PHE A 135 19.30 0.55 20.96
C PHE A 135 20.59 0.50 20.13
N GLU A 136 21.29 -0.64 20.14
CA GLU A 136 22.56 -0.86 19.42
C GLU A 136 22.36 -1.40 17.98
N LYS A 137 21.12 -1.72 17.61
CA LYS A 137 20.83 -2.29 16.28
C LYS A 137 21.05 -1.29 15.16
N SER A 138 21.24 -1.84 13.95
CA SER A 138 21.13 -1.06 12.73
C SER A 138 19.65 -0.71 12.47
N VAL A 139 19.41 0.50 11.97
CA VAL A 139 18.06 0.94 11.55
C VAL A 139 17.47 0.03 10.47
N LEU A 140 18.32 -0.60 9.64
CA LEU A 140 17.88 -1.54 8.61
C LEU A 140 17.25 -2.83 9.17
N GLU A 141 17.59 -3.19 10.43
CA GLU A 141 17.04 -4.37 11.11
C GLU A 141 15.66 -4.11 11.75
N LEU A 142 15.19 -2.86 11.77
CA LEU A 142 13.96 -2.48 12.43
C LEU A 142 12.73 -2.76 11.54
N SER A 143 11.64 -3.16 12.18
CA SER A 143 10.32 -3.19 11.53
C SER A 143 9.84 -1.76 11.21
N GLY A 144 8.86 -1.63 10.30
CA GLY A 144 8.26 -0.32 9.96
C GLY A 144 7.70 0.42 11.19
N GLY A 145 7.04 -0.29 12.11
CA GLY A 145 6.55 0.29 13.36
C GLY A 145 7.68 0.78 14.28
N GLN A 146 8.76 -0.01 14.41
CA GLN A 146 9.93 0.40 15.18
C GLN A 146 10.64 1.61 14.58
N LYS A 147 10.73 1.70 13.25
CA LYS A 147 11.29 2.88 12.56
C LYS A 147 10.44 4.12 12.82
N GLN A 148 9.11 3.99 12.82
CA GLN A 148 8.23 5.13 13.08
C GLN A 148 8.29 5.60 14.53
N ILE A 149 8.37 4.66 15.50
CA ILE A 149 8.62 5.00 16.91
C ILE A 149 10.00 5.66 17.08
N LEU A 150 11.03 5.20 16.35
CA LEU A 150 12.36 5.82 16.38
C LEU A 150 12.32 7.26 15.85
N ASN A 151 11.62 7.51 14.74
CA ASN A 151 11.40 8.88 14.22
C ASN A 151 10.73 9.79 15.24
N LEU A 152 9.64 9.31 15.84
CA LEU A 152 8.95 10.07 16.87
C LEU A 152 9.89 10.35 18.07
N ALA A 153 10.64 9.35 18.51
CA ALA A 153 11.56 9.46 19.61
C ALA A 153 12.72 10.42 19.33
N SER A 154 13.30 10.41 18.12
CA SER A 154 14.39 11.33 17.73
C SER A 154 13.95 12.79 17.76
N ILE A 155 12.71 13.06 17.35
CA ILE A 155 12.11 14.40 17.43
C ILE A 155 11.83 14.79 18.90
N MET A 156 11.25 13.87 19.66
CA MET A 156 10.92 14.13 21.08
C MET A 156 12.15 14.29 21.96
N ALA A 157 13.32 13.77 21.56
CA ALA A 157 14.60 14.04 22.24
C ALA A 157 14.93 15.54 22.28
N MET A 158 14.50 16.31 21.29
CA MET A 158 14.67 17.77 21.25
C MET A 158 13.68 18.52 22.16
N GLN A 159 12.62 17.85 22.66
CA GLN A 159 11.56 18.38 23.53
C GLN A 159 10.79 19.54 22.87
N PRO A 160 10.18 19.34 21.70
CA PRO A 160 9.40 20.38 21.04
C PRO A 160 8.12 20.72 21.82
N SER A 161 7.67 21.99 21.74
CA SER A 161 6.39 22.41 22.30
C SER A 161 5.20 21.98 21.42
N VAL A 162 5.45 21.77 20.11
CA VAL A 162 4.45 21.30 19.15
C VAL A 162 4.99 20.10 18.37
N LEU A 163 4.13 19.10 18.19
CA LEU A 163 4.37 17.93 17.38
C LEU A 163 3.36 17.89 16.23
N ILE A 164 3.86 17.98 15.00
CA ILE A 164 3.08 17.87 13.77
C ILE A 164 3.34 16.49 13.16
N LEU A 165 2.27 15.75 12.82
CA LEU A 165 2.38 14.40 12.27
C LEU A 165 1.55 14.31 10.98
N ASP A 166 2.22 13.99 9.87
CA ASP A 166 1.57 13.84 8.56
C ASP A 166 1.37 12.36 8.23
N GLU A 167 0.16 11.84 8.45
CA GLU A 167 -0.25 10.44 8.23
C GLU A 167 0.73 9.39 8.80
N PRO A 168 1.15 9.51 10.07
CA PRO A 168 2.25 8.72 10.62
C PRO A 168 1.94 7.23 10.70
N THR A 169 0.66 6.82 10.71
CA THR A 169 0.26 5.40 10.82
C THR A 169 -0.05 4.74 9.47
N SER A 170 0.01 5.49 8.36
CA SER A 170 -0.38 5.00 7.04
C SER A 170 0.37 3.74 6.57
N GLN A 171 1.61 3.55 7.00
CA GLN A 171 2.44 2.40 6.66
C GLN A 171 2.44 1.29 7.72
N LEU A 172 1.76 1.49 8.84
CA LEU A 172 1.73 0.57 9.97
C LEU A 172 0.56 -0.43 9.87
N ASP A 173 0.75 -1.60 10.48
CA ASP A 173 -0.38 -2.50 10.73
C ASP A 173 -1.25 -1.95 11.89
N PRO A 174 -2.46 -2.49 12.11
CA PRO A 174 -3.36 -1.97 13.13
C PRO A 174 -2.77 -1.97 14.54
N ILE A 175 -1.96 -2.97 14.89
CA ILE A 175 -1.36 -3.07 16.24
C ILE A 175 -0.30 -1.99 16.42
N ALA A 176 0.65 -1.90 15.47
CA ALA A 176 1.71 -0.89 15.52
C ALA A 176 1.13 0.54 15.41
N ALA A 177 0.05 0.74 14.65
CA ALA A 177 -0.64 2.03 14.55
C ALA A 177 -1.25 2.43 15.89
N SER A 178 -1.95 1.51 16.55
CA SER A 178 -2.53 1.74 17.88
C SER A 178 -1.45 2.04 18.93
N GLU A 179 -0.35 1.27 18.97
CA GLU A 179 0.79 1.53 19.84
C GLU A 179 1.41 2.92 19.59
N PHE A 180 1.57 3.30 18.32
CA PHE A 180 2.09 4.62 17.96
C PHE A 180 1.17 5.75 18.44
N LEU A 181 -0.14 5.66 18.18
CA LEU A 181 -1.11 6.68 18.63
C LEU A 181 -1.20 6.76 20.16
N HIS A 182 -1.08 5.63 20.87
CA HIS A 182 -0.95 5.63 22.33
C HIS A 182 0.30 6.36 22.82
N CYS A 183 1.45 6.19 22.14
CA CYS A 183 2.65 6.98 22.46
C CYS A 183 2.43 8.47 22.23
N VAL A 184 1.78 8.86 21.12
CA VAL A 184 1.45 10.27 20.83
C VAL A 184 0.49 10.84 21.88
N SER A 185 -0.53 10.08 22.28
CA SER A 185 -1.46 10.47 23.36
C SER A 185 -0.73 10.68 24.69
N ARG A 186 0.20 9.79 25.04
CA ARG A 186 1.01 9.97 26.26
C ARG A 186 1.88 11.23 26.20
N ILE A 187 2.50 11.52 25.06
CA ILE A 187 3.27 12.77 24.84
C ILE A 187 2.39 13.99 25.10
N ASN A 188 1.18 14.00 24.54
CA ASN A 188 0.25 15.10 24.75
C ASN A 188 -0.16 15.24 26.22
N HIS A 189 -0.66 14.16 26.85
CA HIS A 189 -1.21 14.22 28.22
C HIS A 189 -0.15 14.34 29.31
N GLU A 190 1.01 13.64 29.17
CA GLU A 190 2.04 13.61 30.23
C GLU A 190 3.04 14.76 30.10
N LEU A 191 3.35 15.20 28.87
CA LEU A 191 4.34 16.26 28.61
C LEU A 191 3.71 17.60 28.24
N GLY A 192 2.40 17.66 28.01
CA GLY A 192 1.69 18.88 27.60
C GLY A 192 2.01 19.35 26.18
N THR A 193 2.64 18.50 25.34
CA THR A 193 3.00 18.85 23.97
C THR A 193 1.73 19.02 23.12
N THR A 194 1.62 20.14 22.41
CA THR A 194 0.53 20.37 21.45
C THR A 194 0.69 19.41 20.26
N VAL A 195 -0.38 18.73 19.86
CA VAL A 195 -0.36 17.75 18.76
C VAL A 195 -1.27 18.20 17.63
N ILE A 196 -0.74 18.21 16.40
CA ILE A 196 -1.51 18.39 15.15
C ILE A 196 -1.23 17.19 14.26
N ILE A 197 -2.25 16.38 13.98
CA ILE A 197 -2.09 15.12 13.25
C ILE A 197 -3.06 15.03 12.07
N THR A 198 -2.57 14.56 10.92
CA THR A 198 -3.43 14.06 9.84
C THR A 198 -3.48 12.54 9.89
N GLU A 199 -4.67 11.98 9.71
CA GLU A 199 -4.85 10.52 9.68
C GLU A 199 -6.02 10.11 8.78
N HIS A 200 -5.93 8.89 8.23
CA HIS A 200 -7.03 8.23 7.52
C HIS A 200 -7.81 7.25 8.42
N ARG A 201 -7.18 6.75 9.49
CA ARG A 201 -7.80 5.85 10.46
C ARG A 201 -8.47 6.65 11.58
N LEU A 202 -9.59 7.28 11.26
CA LEU A 202 -10.26 8.19 12.19
C LEU A 202 -10.86 7.48 13.41
N ASP A 203 -11.13 6.17 13.33
CA ASP A 203 -11.61 5.37 14.47
C ASP A 203 -10.67 5.39 15.67
N GLU A 204 -9.36 5.48 15.45
CA GLU A 204 -8.34 5.43 16.50
C GLU A 204 -7.94 6.83 16.99
N VAL A 205 -7.96 7.84 16.11
CA VAL A 205 -7.44 9.17 16.43
C VAL A 205 -8.51 10.14 16.93
N LEU A 206 -9.75 10.06 16.43
CA LEU A 206 -10.82 10.99 16.89
C LEU A 206 -11.14 10.86 18.37
N PRO A 207 -11.10 9.66 19.00
CA PRO A 207 -11.27 9.54 20.45
C PRO A 207 -10.21 10.29 21.29
N LEU A 208 -9.03 10.55 20.70
CA LEU A 208 -7.91 11.25 21.33
C LEU A 208 -7.96 12.76 21.11
N SER A 209 -8.81 13.23 20.19
CA SER A 209 -8.82 14.60 19.71
C SER A 209 -9.71 15.51 20.56
N ASP A 210 -9.17 16.67 20.96
CA ASP A 210 -9.98 17.74 21.55
C ASP A 210 -10.85 18.42 20.49
N ARG A 211 -10.25 18.74 19.33
CA ARG A 211 -10.94 19.29 18.17
C ARG A 211 -10.51 18.62 16.87
N VAL A 212 -11.41 18.68 15.90
CA VAL A 212 -11.22 18.13 14.55
C VAL A 212 -11.39 19.23 13.52
N LEU A 213 -10.37 19.42 12.68
CA LEU A 213 -10.38 20.33 11.54
C LEU A 213 -10.69 19.54 10.27
N VAL A 214 -11.84 19.80 9.65
CA VAL A 214 -12.24 19.16 8.39
C VAL A 214 -12.03 20.13 7.24
N ILE A 215 -11.19 19.70 6.28
CA ILE A 215 -10.90 20.46 5.07
C ILE A 215 -11.64 19.81 3.90
N GLU A 216 -12.50 20.57 3.23
CA GLU A 216 -13.20 20.17 2.01
C GLU A 216 -13.22 21.33 1.03
N ASN A 217 -13.18 21.04 -0.26
CA ASN A 217 -13.17 22.05 -1.32
C ASN A 217 -12.14 23.17 -1.07
N ASN A 218 -10.97 22.79 -0.58
CA ASN A 218 -9.82 23.65 -0.30
C ASN A 218 -10.00 24.64 0.89
N GLY A 219 -11.13 24.57 1.62
CA GLY A 219 -11.47 25.42 2.76
C GLY A 219 -11.88 24.62 4.00
N ILE A 220 -12.11 25.31 5.12
CA ILE A 220 -12.58 24.69 6.36
C ILE A 220 -14.08 24.39 6.27
N SER A 221 -14.43 23.10 6.36
CA SER A 221 -15.83 22.67 6.44
C SER A 221 -16.34 22.64 7.87
N ALA A 222 -15.54 22.18 8.83
CA ALA A 222 -15.89 22.15 10.24
C ALA A 222 -14.63 22.26 11.11
N PHE A 223 -14.75 22.87 12.28
CA PHE A 223 -13.70 22.92 13.29
C PHE A 223 -14.31 23.02 14.68
N ASP A 224 -14.45 21.91 15.37
CA ASP A 224 -15.02 21.80 16.72
C ASP A 224 -14.68 20.42 17.33
N SER A 225 -15.23 20.08 18.49
CA SER A 225 -15.12 18.75 19.08
C SER A 225 -15.64 17.66 18.13
N PRO A 226 -15.13 16.42 18.20
CA PRO A 226 -15.51 15.33 17.29
C PRO A 226 -17.04 15.12 17.18
N GLN A 227 -17.77 15.22 18.31
CA GLN A 227 -19.22 15.06 18.37
C GLN A 227 -19.96 16.15 17.58
N LYS A 228 -19.54 17.41 17.74
CA LYS A 228 -20.15 18.53 17.02
C LYS A 228 -19.78 18.51 15.53
N VAL A 229 -18.55 18.13 15.20
CA VAL A 229 -18.14 17.94 13.81
C VAL A 229 -19.04 16.89 13.13
N GLY A 230 -19.37 15.79 13.79
CA GLY A 230 -20.33 14.82 13.28
C GLY A 230 -21.68 15.44 12.95
N LYS A 231 -22.23 16.31 13.83
CA LYS A 231 -23.50 17.02 13.56
C LYS A 231 -23.38 17.97 12.36
N ILE A 232 -22.32 18.79 12.32
CA ILE A 232 -22.07 19.76 11.23
C ILE A 232 -21.96 19.05 9.88
N LEU A 233 -21.19 17.97 9.80
CA LEU A 233 -21.00 17.20 8.57
C LEU A 233 -22.29 16.52 8.10
N LYS A 234 -23.13 16.05 9.03
CA LYS A 234 -24.45 15.50 8.72
C LYS A 234 -25.36 16.56 8.11
N GLU A 235 -25.47 17.74 8.72
CA GLU A 235 -26.27 18.87 8.23
C GLU A 235 -25.83 19.34 6.85
N LYS A 236 -24.52 19.31 6.57
CA LYS A 236 -23.95 19.68 5.27
C LYS A 236 -24.06 18.59 4.22
N GLY A 237 -24.46 17.36 4.57
CA GLY A 237 -24.45 16.23 3.66
C GLY A 237 -23.04 15.90 3.12
N SER A 238 -22.01 16.10 3.92
CA SER A 238 -20.62 15.99 3.52
C SER A 238 -20.22 14.55 3.16
N LYS A 239 -19.48 14.38 2.05
CA LYS A 239 -18.90 13.08 1.66
C LYS A 239 -17.82 12.59 2.62
N THR A 240 -17.14 13.50 3.32
CA THR A 240 -16.13 13.15 4.34
C THR A 240 -16.72 12.26 5.44
N PHE A 241 -18.05 12.25 5.58
CA PHE A 241 -18.73 11.36 6.52
C PHE A 241 -18.45 9.88 6.27
N LEU A 242 -18.11 9.50 5.03
CA LEU A 242 -17.71 8.11 4.69
C LEU A 242 -16.39 7.70 5.35
N SER A 243 -15.55 8.66 5.72
CA SER A 243 -14.28 8.40 6.42
C SER A 243 -14.42 8.43 7.94
N MET A 244 -15.58 8.86 8.48
CA MET A 244 -15.79 8.92 9.92
C MET A 244 -15.91 7.52 10.54
N PRO A 245 -15.67 7.37 11.86
CA PRO A 245 -15.86 6.12 12.60
C PRO A 245 -17.23 5.46 12.35
N ALA A 246 -17.26 4.13 12.33
CA ALA A 246 -18.49 3.37 12.10
C ALA A 246 -19.66 3.79 13.02
N PRO A 247 -19.47 4.06 14.34
CA PRO A 247 -20.55 4.58 15.20
C PRO A 247 -21.16 5.89 14.69
N MET A 248 -20.33 6.81 14.20
CA MET A 248 -20.80 8.08 13.63
C MET A 248 -21.57 7.84 12.33
N GLN A 249 -21.05 6.97 11.44
CA GLN A 249 -21.71 6.64 10.18
C GLN A 249 -23.10 5.99 10.41
N ILE A 250 -23.19 5.07 11.36
CA ILE A 250 -24.44 4.39 11.71
C ILE A 250 -25.43 5.41 12.29
N TRP A 251 -24.99 6.22 13.25
CA TRP A 251 -25.79 7.29 13.84
C TRP A 251 -26.35 8.26 12.78
N GLN A 252 -25.50 8.72 11.87
CA GLN A 252 -25.91 9.62 10.78
C GLN A 252 -27.01 9.01 9.89
N ALA A 253 -26.89 7.73 9.55
CA ALA A 253 -27.80 7.07 8.63
C ALA A 253 -29.14 6.69 9.29
N VAL A 254 -29.16 6.49 10.60
CA VAL A 254 -30.34 6.04 11.36
C VAL A 254 -31.15 7.20 11.92
N THR A 255 -30.49 8.31 12.34
CA THR A 255 -31.17 9.45 12.97
C THR A 255 -31.59 10.47 11.92
N GLU A 256 -32.89 10.79 11.80
CA GLU A 256 -33.39 11.86 10.92
C GLU A 256 -33.40 13.23 11.63
N ASN A 257 -33.93 13.33 12.85
CA ASN A 257 -34.12 14.58 13.61
C ASN A 257 -33.80 14.42 15.10
N ASP A 258 -32.77 13.69 15.44
CA ASP A 258 -32.50 13.32 16.83
C ASP A 258 -31.56 14.36 17.49
N ASN A 259 -31.94 14.80 18.70
CA ASN A 259 -31.13 15.68 19.55
C ASN A 259 -30.01 14.94 20.30
N THR A 260 -29.78 13.66 19.96
CA THR A 260 -28.73 12.87 20.59
C THR A 260 -27.34 13.31 20.14
N ASP A 261 -26.37 13.13 21.02
CA ASP A 261 -24.98 13.42 20.67
C ASP A 261 -24.42 12.35 19.71
N CYS A 262 -23.66 12.79 18.73
CA CYS A 262 -23.01 11.90 17.77
C CYS A 262 -21.98 11.00 18.49
N PRO A 263 -22.13 9.66 18.45
CA PRO A 263 -21.22 8.76 19.13
C PRO A 263 -19.90 8.62 18.34
N VAL A 264 -18.76 8.93 18.97
CA VAL A 264 -17.44 8.89 18.34
C VAL A 264 -16.76 7.53 18.51
N THR A 265 -17.02 6.86 19.63
CA THR A 265 -16.35 5.60 20.01
C THR A 265 -17.29 4.41 19.94
N VAL A 266 -16.73 3.20 19.82
CA VAL A 266 -17.52 1.95 19.89
C VAL A 266 -18.35 1.85 21.18
N PRO A 267 -17.83 2.16 22.39
CA PRO A 267 -18.64 2.15 23.62
C PRO A 267 -19.79 3.15 23.59
N SER A 268 -19.56 4.40 23.13
CA SER A 268 -20.62 5.41 23.03
C SER A 268 -21.66 5.02 21.98
N GLY A 269 -21.21 4.44 20.85
CA GLY A 269 -22.11 3.89 19.82
C GLY A 269 -22.95 2.73 20.32
N LYS A 270 -22.35 1.81 21.09
CA LYS A 270 -23.09 0.69 21.70
C LYS A 270 -24.17 1.16 22.66
N LYS A 271 -23.85 2.15 23.50
CA LYS A 271 -24.83 2.78 24.42
C LYS A 271 -25.99 3.38 23.63
N TRP A 272 -25.70 4.20 22.64
CA TRP A 272 -26.70 4.82 21.77
C TRP A 272 -27.57 3.76 21.05
N LEU A 273 -26.95 2.70 20.48
CA LEU A 273 -27.67 1.64 19.78
C LEU A 273 -28.57 0.84 20.73
N SER A 274 -28.16 0.61 21.98
CA SER A 274 -28.97 -0.07 22.99
C SER A 274 -30.23 0.75 23.34
N GLU A 275 -30.07 2.06 23.52
CA GLU A 275 -31.19 2.99 23.77
C GLU A 275 -32.13 3.06 22.56
N TYR A 276 -31.57 3.08 21.34
CA TYR A 276 -32.36 3.05 20.11
C TYR A 276 -33.18 1.76 19.98
N ALA A 277 -32.57 0.59 20.21
CA ALA A 277 -33.20 -0.71 20.10
C ALA A 277 -34.34 -0.93 21.13
N GLN A 278 -34.29 -0.26 22.31
CA GLN A 278 -35.37 -0.30 23.30
C GLN A 278 -36.63 0.48 22.86
N ASN A 279 -36.42 1.53 22.06
CA ASN A 279 -37.48 2.48 21.67
C ASN A 279 -37.99 2.27 20.23
N HIS A 280 -37.33 1.43 19.42
CA HIS A 280 -37.65 1.23 18.01
C HIS A 280 -37.69 -0.23 17.66
N LYS A 281 -38.49 -0.58 16.65
CA LYS A 281 -38.55 -1.95 16.12
C LYS A 281 -37.24 -2.22 15.32
N MET A 282 -36.57 -3.31 15.67
CA MET A 282 -35.40 -3.79 14.93
C MET A 282 -35.82 -4.79 13.85
N TYR A 283 -35.14 -4.77 12.73
CA TYR A 283 -35.34 -5.67 11.59
C TYR A 283 -34.32 -6.80 11.63
N GLU A 284 -34.76 -8.02 11.32
CA GLU A 284 -33.85 -9.16 11.16
C GLU A 284 -32.96 -8.99 9.92
N LEU A 285 -31.70 -9.36 10.04
CA LEU A 285 -30.76 -9.29 8.93
C LEU A 285 -31.14 -10.30 7.84
N THR A 286 -31.11 -9.83 6.59
CA THR A 286 -31.27 -10.72 5.44
C THR A 286 -30.11 -11.73 5.39
N PRO A 287 -30.36 -12.97 4.92
CA PRO A 287 -29.30 -13.96 4.71
C PRO A 287 -28.19 -13.37 3.84
N GLU A 288 -26.95 -13.75 4.15
CA GLU A 288 -25.78 -13.30 3.39
C GLU A 288 -25.88 -13.78 1.93
N ASN A 289 -25.83 -12.85 1.00
CA ASN A 289 -25.85 -13.19 -0.42
C ASN A 289 -24.43 -13.56 -0.87
N ILE A 290 -24.07 -14.83 -0.65
CA ILE A 290 -22.76 -15.37 -1.02
C ILE A 290 -22.70 -15.49 -2.54
N GLN A 291 -21.76 -14.78 -3.16
CA GLN A 291 -21.49 -14.92 -4.57
C GLN A 291 -21.03 -16.35 -4.87
N LYS A 292 -21.77 -17.07 -5.72
CA LYS A 292 -21.44 -18.45 -6.10
C LYS A 292 -20.18 -18.44 -6.98
N HIS A 293 -19.17 -19.15 -6.56
CA HIS A 293 -17.98 -19.47 -7.36
C HIS A 293 -18.08 -20.91 -7.92
N SER A 294 -17.19 -21.24 -8.83
CA SER A 294 -17.05 -22.62 -9.33
C SER A 294 -16.47 -23.53 -8.24
N ASP A 295 -16.83 -24.82 -8.25
CA ASP A 295 -16.20 -25.83 -7.37
C ASP A 295 -14.78 -26.22 -7.83
N LYS A 296 -14.30 -25.68 -8.97
CA LYS A 296 -12.97 -25.97 -9.49
C LYS A 296 -11.92 -25.11 -8.79
N GLU A 297 -10.85 -25.77 -8.34
CA GLU A 297 -9.71 -25.11 -7.72
C GLU A 297 -8.94 -24.28 -8.78
N ALA A 298 -8.73 -22.99 -8.50
CA ALA A 298 -7.87 -22.10 -9.28
C ALA A 298 -6.42 -22.18 -8.76
N VAL A 299 -6.27 -22.15 -7.42
CA VAL A 299 -4.98 -22.29 -6.72
C VAL A 299 -5.14 -23.34 -5.63
N SER A 300 -4.19 -24.27 -5.55
CA SER A 300 -4.10 -25.26 -4.49
C SER A 300 -2.67 -25.32 -3.95
N LEU A 301 -2.53 -24.99 -2.67
CA LEU A 301 -1.29 -25.14 -1.90
C LEU A 301 -1.47 -26.32 -0.94
N ASN A 302 -0.55 -27.28 -0.96
CA ASN A 302 -0.61 -28.46 -0.11
C ASN A 302 0.69 -28.62 0.67
N ASP A 303 0.63 -28.51 1.99
CA ASP A 303 1.74 -28.70 2.94
C ASP A 303 3.00 -27.90 2.56
N ILE A 304 2.83 -26.59 2.30
CA ILE A 304 3.91 -25.70 1.84
C ILE A 304 4.79 -25.28 3.00
N TRP A 305 6.08 -25.56 2.87
CA TRP A 305 7.11 -25.09 3.80
C TRP A 305 8.12 -24.22 3.08
N PHE A 306 8.41 -23.06 3.68
CA PHE A 306 9.32 -22.10 3.06
C PHE A 306 10.09 -21.29 4.11
N ARG A 307 11.37 -21.05 3.79
CA ARG A 307 12.27 -20.11 4.48
C ARG A 307 13.12 -19.37 3.46
N TYR A 308 13.50 -18.14 3.75
CA TYR A 308 14.34 -17.35 2.86
C TYR A 308 15.81 -17.82 2.88
N GLU A 309 16.34 -18.14 4.05
CA GLU A 309 17.71 -18.63 4.22
C GLU A 309 17.72 -20.07 4.76
N LYS A 310 18.70 -20.85 4.36
CA LYS A 310 18.79 -22.27 4.76
C LYS A 310 18.85 -22.46 6.28
N SER A 311 19.49 -21.53 7.00
CA SER A 311 19.62 -21.52 8.47
C SER A 311 18.54 -20.68 9.18
N GLY A 312 17.69 -20.00 8.41
CA GLY A 312 16.64 -19.13 8.95
C GLY A 312 15.42 -19.89 9.46
N ALA A 313 14.57 -19.21 10.20
CA ALA A 313 13.28 -19.73 10.65
C ALA A 313 12.32 -19.93 9.48
N ASP A 314 11.46 -20.95 9.59
CA ASP A 314 10.40 -21.17 8.61
C ASP A 314 9.37 -20.05 8.68
N VAL A 315 9.10 -19.44 7.52
CA VAL A 315 8.08 -18.40 7.33
C VAL A 315 6.72 -19.03 7.02
N LEU A 316 6.70 -20.11 6.21
CA LEU A 316 5.50 -20.93 6.01
C LEU A 316 5.75 -22.31 6.60
N LYS A 317 4.74 -22.85 7.31
CA LYS A 317 4.87 -24.03 8.16
C LYS A 317 3.73 -25.01 7.90
N GLY A 318 3.75 -25.66 6.72
CA GLY A 318 2.70 -26.60 6.32
C GLY A 318 1.45 -25.93 5.76
N LEU A 319 1.60 -24.74 5.15
CA LEU A 319 0.48 -23.99 4.59
C LEU A 319 -0.29 -24.82 3.58
N SER A 320 -1.59 -25.01 3.86
CA SER A 320 -2.55 -25.59 2.95
C SER A 320 -3.68 -24.60 2.70
N LEU A 321 -3.94 -24.31 1.41
CA LEU A 321 -4.89 -23.27 0.98
C LEU A 321 -5.48 -23.64 -0.37
N LYS A 322 -6.79 -23.49 -0.52
CA LYS A 322 -7.50 -23.65 -1.79
C LYS A 322 -8.27 -22.40 -2.13
N ILE A 323 -8.12 -21.91 -3.37
CA ILE A 323 -8.89 -20.79 -3.92
C ILE A 323 -9.62 -21.30 -5.15
N TYR A 324 -10.90 -20.99 -5.24
CA TYR A 324 -11.77 -21.49 -6.31
C TYR A 324 -11.88 -20.51 -7.47
N GLN A 325 -12.23 -21.01 -8.65
CA GLN A 325 -12.36 -20.20 -9.85
C GLN A 325 -13.52 -19.21 -9.73
N GLY A 326 -13.25 -17.91 -9.98
CA GLY A 326 -14.23 -16.83 -9.84
C GLY A 326 -14.49 -16.43 -8.39
N GLU A 327 -13.71 -16.95 -7.43
CA GLU A 327 -13.81 -16.55 -6.02
C GLU A 327 -13.10 -15.22 -5.78
N PHE A 328 -13.67 -14.41 -4.86
CA PHE A 328 -12.95 -13.31 -4.23
C PHE A 328 -12.69 -13.66 -2.77
N ALA A 329 -11.46 -14.04 -2.44
CA ALA A 329 -11.03 -14.41 -1.10
C ALA A 329 -10.07 -13.37 -0.51
N ALA A 330 -10.16 -13.15 0.82
CA ALA A 330 -9.25 -12.27 1.56
C ALA A 330 -8.49 -13.03 2.64
N ILE A 331 -7.18 -12.82 2.71
CA ILE A 331 -6.30 -13.32 3.77
C ILE A 331 -6.04 -12.19 4.76
N LEU A 332 -6.40 -12.42 6.02
CA LEU A 332 -6.16 -11.51 7.14
C LEU A 332 -5.11 -12.10 8.09
N GLY A 333 -4.41 -11.25 8.84
CA GLY A 333 -3.43 -11.68 9.85
C GLY A 333 -2.39 -10.60 10.11
N GLY A 334 -1.61 -10.71 11.19
CA GLY A 334 -0.57 -9.75 11.58
C GLY A 334 0.57 -9.62 10.56
N ASN A 335 1.38 -8.57 10.70
CA ASN A 335 2.60 -8.42 9.88
C ASN A 335 3.64 -9.50 10.22
N GLY A 336 4.47 -9.86 9.24
CA GLY A 336 5.50 -10.89 9.42
C GLY A 336 4.98 -12.33 9.47
N MET A 337 3.68 -12.57 9.37
CA MET A 337 3.11 -13.93 9.44
C MET A 337 3.32 -14.77 8.17
N GLY A 338 3.83 -14.18 7.07
CA GLY A 338 4.13 -14.91 5.82
C GLY A 338 3.07 -14.74 4.72
N LYS A 339 2.12 -13.81 4.83
CA LYS A 339 1.05 -13.58 3.84
C LYS A 339 1.59 -13.21 2.45
N SER A 340 2.44 -12.19 2.35
CA SER A 340 3.08 -11.78 1.08
C SER A 340 4.02 -12.87 0.54
N THR A 341 4.61 -13.68 1.43
CA THR A 341 5.40 -14.86 1.06
C THR A 341 4.53 -15.93 0.41
N ALA A 342 3.32 -16.15 0.90
CA ALA A 342 2.37 -17.06 0.27
C ALA A 342 1.99 -16.58 -1.13
N LEU A 343 1.72 -15.27 -1.32
CA LEU A 343 1.48 -14.70 -2.67
C LEU A 343 2.69 -14.89 -3.59
N SER A 344 3.92 -14.68 -3.10
CA SER A 344 5.14 -14.85 -3.89
C SER A 344 5.37 -16.29 -4.37
N ILE A 345 4.94 -17.27 -3.58
CA ILE A 345 4.97 -18.68 -3.96
C ILE A 345 3.92 -18.98 -5.04
N ILE A 346 2.71 -18.45 -4.91
CA ILE A 346 1.66 -18.57 -5.95
C ILE A 346 2.15 -17.97 -7.27
N CYS A 347 2.82 -16.81 -7.23
CA CYS A 347 3.45 -16.20 -8.42
C CYS A 347 4.68 -16.92 -8.93
N SER A 348 5.14 -18.00 -8.28
CA SER A 348 6.38 -18.71 -8.60
C SER A 348 7.65 -17.85 -8.52
N LEU A 349 7.60 -16.74 -7.78
CA LEU A 349 8.77 -15.89 -7.48
C LEU A 349 9.69 -16.62 -6.49
N ASN A 350 9.10 -17.30 -5.51
CA ASN A 350 9.79 -18.14 -4.55
C ASN A 350 9.37 -19.61 -4.72
N LYS A 351 10.30 -20.55 -4.44
CA LYS A 351 10.01 -21.98 -4.46
C LYS A 351 10.00 -22.54 -3.05
N PRO A 352 8.93 -23.24 -2.63
CA PRO A 352 8.92 -23.94 -1.35
C PRO A 352 9.93 -25.10 -1.40
N TYR A 353 10.55 -25.42 -0.26
CA TYR A 353 11.44 -26.58 -0.18
C TYR A 353 10.69 -27.88 0.07
N ARG A 354 9.40 -27.77 0.51
CA ARG A 354 8.49 -28.90 0.71
C ARG A 354 7.07 -28.47 0.36
N GLY A 355 6.25 -29.41 -0.09
CA GLY A 355 4.86 -29.24 -0.46
C GLY A 355 4.65 -29.11 -1.97
N LYS A 356 3.40 -28.93 -2.39
CA LYS A 356 2.99 -28.88 -3.80
C LYS A 356 2.13 -27.64 -4.07
N VAL A 357 2.47 -26.91 -5.12
CA VAL A 357 1.71 -25.76 -5.65
C VAL A 357 1.08 -26.18 -6.96
N GLU A 358 -0.23 -26.05 -7.06
CA GLU A 358 -0.99 -26.33 -8.29
C GLU A 358 -1.79 -25.09 -8.64
N ILE A 359 -1.70 -24.66 -9.90
CA ILE A 359 -2.45 -23.54 -10.46
C ILE A 359 -3.14 -24.03 -11.70
N SER A 360 -4.47 -24.01 -11.69
CA SER A 360 -5.30 -24.54 -12.76
C SER A 360 -5.75 -23.41 -13.69
N PRO A 361 -5.43 -23.48 -15.00
CA PRO A 361 -5.93 -22.47 -15.95
C PRO A 361 -7.43 -22.60 -16.18
N LEU A 362 -8.12 -21.46 -16.18
CA LEU A 362 -9.54 -21.37 -16.57
C LEU A 362 -9.74 -21.69 -18.06
N ASN A 363 -8.81 -21.22 -18.91
CA ASN A 363 -8.80 -21.43 -20.36
C ASN A 363 -7.39 -21.75 -20.87
N LYS A 364 -7.28 -22.70 -21.81
CA LYS A 364 -6.01 -23.13 -22.40
C LYS A 364 -5.46 -22.21 -23.50
N ASN A 365 -6.10 -21.08 -23.80
CA ASN A 365 -5.66 -20.17 -24.86
C ASN A 365 -4.55 -19.24 -24.35
N SER A 366 -3.43 -19.36 -24.94
CA SER A 366 -2.06 -19.24 -24.47
C SER A 366 -1.39 -17.87 -24.54
N PHE A 367 -2.11 -16.73 -24.57
CA PHE A 367 -1.47 -15.42 -24.62
C PHE A 367 -1.58 -14.62 -23.32
N ASP A 368 -2.49 -15.00 -22.43
CA ASP A 368 -2.77 -14.28 -21.21
C ASP A 368 -1.95 -14.86 -20.05
N THR A 369 -1.41 -13.99 -19.22
CA THR A 369 -0.67 -14.40 -18.03
C THR A 369 -1.65 -15.02 -17.03
N LEU A 370 -1.37 -16.25 -16.58
CA LEU A 370 -2.28 -16.96 -15.67
C LEU A 370 -2.48 -16.21 -14.35
N VAL A 371 -1.39 -15.71 -13.76
CA VAL A 371 -1.37 -15.05 -12.47
C VAL A 371 -0.69 -13.68 -12.59
N ALA A 372 -1.30 -12.65 -12.03
CA ALA A 372 -0.68 -11.34 -11.86
C ALA A 372 -0.77 -10.89 -10.40
N VAL A 373 0.20 -10.08 -9.95
CA VAL A 373 0.24 -9.54 -8.60
C VAL A 373 0.31 -8.02 -8.64
N LEU A 374 -0.55 -7.38 -7.83
CA LEU A 374 -0.42 -5.98 -7.47
C LEU A 374 0.39 -5.91 -6.17
N PRO A 375 1.63 -5.43 -6.20
CA PRO A 375 2.48 -5.37 -5.02
C PRO A 375 2.02 -4.28 -4.06
N GLN A 376 2.43 -4.38 -2.80
CA GLN A 376 2.13 -3.41 -1.76
C GLN A 376 2.60 -1.98 -2.12
N ASN A 377 3.77 -1.85 -2.74
CA ASN A 377 4.26 -0.58 -3.28
C ASN A 377 4.04 -0.53 -4.80
N PRO A 378 3.04 0.22 -5.30
CA PRO A 378 2.73 0.32 -6.72
C PRO A 378 3.85 0.98 -7.54
N GLN A 379 4.69 1.82 -6.92
CA GLN A 379 5.78 2.53 -7.58
C GLN A 379 6.81 1.58 -8.23
N THR A 380 6.95 0.38 -7.69
CA THR A 380 7.85 -0.66 -8.24
C THR A 380 7.48 -1.11 -9.65
N LEU A 381 6.26 -0.82 -10.09
CA LEU A 381 5.78 -1.17 -11.43
C LEU A 381 6.01 -0.07 -12.46
N PHE A 382 6.31 1.16 -12.06
CA PHE A 382 6.42 2.30 -12.98
C PHE A 382 7.83 2.47 -13.51
N LEU A 383 7.95 2.54 -14.84
CA LEU A 383 9.24 2.60 -15.57
C LEU A 383 9.34 3.79 -16.53
N LYS A 384 8.24 4.45 -16.84
CA LYS A 384 8.15 5.51 -17.86
C LYS A 384 7.83 6.88 -17.24
N LYS A 385 7.91 7.92 -18.07
CA LYS A 385 7.68 9.31 -17.64
C LYS A 385 6.21 9.69 -17.50
N THR A 386 5.32 9.01 -18.20
CA THR A 386 3.88 9.24 -18.10
C THR A 386 3.13 7.93 -17.84
N VAL A 387 1.97 8.04 -17.21
CA VAL A 387 1.07 6.89 -16.97
C VAL A 387 0.75 6.19 -18.29
N LEU A 388 0.45 6.95 -19.34
CA LEU A 388 0.09 6.38 -20.64
C LEU A 388 1.25 5.58 -21.26
N GLU A 389 2.47 6.12 -21.25
CA GLU A 389 3.67 5.41 -21.72
C GLU A 389 3.92 4.12 -20.93
N ASP A 390 3.70 4.14 -19.61
CA ASP A 390 3.82 2.97 -18.75
C ASP A 390 2.80 1.87 -19.08
N LEU A 391 1.57 2.26 -19.45
CA LEU A 391 0.57 1.30 -19.91
C LEU A 391 0.97 0.67 -21.25
N TYR A 392 1.50 1.43 -22.20
CA TYR A 392 1.95 0.89 -23.48
C TYR A 392 3.20 0.02 -23.36
N GLU A 393 4.08 0.26 -22.38
CA GLU A 393 5.30 -0.51 -22.12
C GLU A 393 5.01 -2.02 -21.92
N VAL A 394 3.86 -2.36 -21.32
CA VAL A 394 3.44 -3.75 -21.12
C VAL A 394 3.44 -4.57 -22.40
N PHE A 395 3.27 -3.92 -23.55
CA PHE A 395 3.24 -4.58 -24.86
C PHE A 395 4.61 -4.64 -25.57
N ASP A 396 5.67 -4.13 -24.97
CA ASP A 396 7.00 -4.15 -25.56
C ASP A 396 7.46 -5.60 -25.76
N GLY A 397 7.91 -5.91 -26.98
CA GLY A 397 8.31 -7.26 -27.38
C GLY A 397 7.16 -8.24 -27.64
N ARG A 398 5.89 -7.83 -27.49
CA ARG A 398 4.71 -8.66 -27.78
C ARG A 398 4.19 -8.38 -29.19
N LYS A 399 3.77 -9.44 -29.90
CA LYS A 399 3.17 -9.33 -31.25
C LYS A 399 1.67 -9.08 -31.13
N ILE A 400 1.29 -7.86 -30.84
CA ILE A 400 -0.11 -7.43 -30.73
C ILE A 400 -0.31 -6.27 -31.72
N SER A 401 -1.44 -6.22 -32.43
CA SER A 401 -1.74 -5.14 -33.37
C SER A 401 -1.85 -3.78 -32.66
N LYS A 402 -1.66 -2.69 -33.40
CA LYS A 402 -1.75 -1.34 -32.84
C LYS A 402 -3.16 -1.05 -32.33
N GLU A 403 -4.15 -1.44 -33.11
CA GLU A 403 -5.57 -1.27 -32.80
C GLU A 403 -5.95 -2.00 -31.50
N GLU A 404 -5.46 -3.24 -31.31
CA GLU A 404 -5.71 -4.03 -30.11
C GLU A 404 -5.01 -3.44 -28.88
N LYS A 405 -3.78 -2.90 -29.03
CA LYS A 405 -3.11 -2.18 -27.94
C LYS A 405 -3.90 -0.95 -27.50
N GLU A 406 -4.32 -0.13 -28.46
CA GLU A 406 -5.13 1.07 -28.20
C GLU A 406 -6.46 0.71 -27.53
N ARG A 407 -7.16 -0.32 -28.00
CA ARG A 407 -8.40 -0.81 -27.41
C ARG A 407 -8.19 -1.23 -25.95
N ARG A 408 -7.16 -2.05 -25.66
CA ARG A 408 -6.85 -2.52 -24.29
C ARG A 408 -6.48 -1.38 -23.36
N VAL A 409 -5.62 -0.47 -23.80
CA VAL A 409 -5.21 0.69 -23.01
C VAL A 409 -6.41 1.58 -22.69
N THR A 410 -7.23 1.89 -23.70
CA THR A 410 -8.45 2.71 -23.51
C THR A 410 -9.42 2.05 -22.52
N ALA A 411 -9.63 0.73 -22.64
CA ALA A 411 -10.49 0.00 -21.73
C ALA A 411 -9.94 -0.02 -20.28
N ALA A 412 -8.63 -0.22 -20.10
CA ALA A 412 -7.99 -0.19 -18.78
C ALA A 412 -8.01 1.20 -18.15
N VAL A 413 -7.74 2.26 -18.94
CA VAL A 413 -7.82 3.66 -18.50
C VAL A 413 -9.24 3.99 -18.01
N LYS A 414 -10.28 3.61 -18.78
CA LYS A 414 -11.67 3.84 -18.41
C LYS A 414 -12.07 3.04 -17.16
N LEU A 415 -11.71 1.76 -17.10
CA LEU A 415 -12.04 0.89 -15.95
C LEU A 415 -11.41 1.43 -14.66
N CYS A 416 -10.15 1.87 -14.73
CA CYS A 416 -9.41 2.38 -13.57
C CYS A 416 -9.55 3.90 -13.38
N ARG A 417 -10.40 4.58 -14.17
CA ARG A 417 -10.68 6.03 -14.09
C ARG A 417 -9.40 6.88 -14.11
N LEU A 418 -8.58 6.69 -15.16
CA LEU A 418 -7.27 7.35 -15.31
C LEU A 418 -7.27 8.42 -16.41
N GLU A 419 -8.41 8.76 -17.01
CA GLU A 419 -8.51 9.63 -18.19
C GLU A 419 -7.79 10.98 -18.00
N SER A 420 -7.94 11.59 -16.83
CA SER A 420 -7.29 12.88 -16.50
C SER A 420 -5.82 12.76 -16.08
N LEU A 421 -5.34 11.53 -15.87
CA LEU A 421 -4.03 11.25 -15.28
C LEU A 421 -3.01 10.73 -16.30
N CYS A 422 -3.43 10.39 -17.51
CA CYS A 422 -2.61 9.73 -18.53
C CYS A 422 -1.29 10.45 -18.85
N ASN A 423 -1.29 11.78 -18.81
CA ASN A 423 -0.13 12.60 -19.15
C ASN A 423 0.72 12.99 -17.93
N ARG A 424 0.33 12.62 -16.71
CA ARG A 424 1.08 12.91 -15.49
C ARG A 424 2.21 11.92 -15.29
N HIS A 425 3.24 12.34 -14.57
CA HIS A 425 4.29 11.42 -14.11
C HIS A 425 3.72 10.49 -13.03
N PRO A 426 3.98 9.17 -13.06
CA PRO A 426 3.42 8.23 -12.08
C PRO A 426 3.74 8.56 -10.62
N TYR A 427 4.90 9.17 -10.37
CA TYR A 427 5.31 9.57 -9.02
C TYR A 427 4.64 10.86 -8.53
N ASP A 428 4.00 11.64 -9.42
CA ASP A 428 3.24 12.85 -9.05
C ASP A 428 1.77 12.53 -8.72
N LEU A 429 1.39 11.25 -8.81
CA LEU A 429 0.06 10.78 -8.46
C LEU A 429 -0.09 10.58 -6.96
N SER A 430 -1.29 10.79 -6.43
CA SER A 430 -1.64 10.37 -5.06
C SER A 430 -1.55 8.85 -4.90
N GLY A 431 -1.44 8.35 -3.67
CA GLY A 431 -1.34 6.91 -3.41
C GLY A 431 -2.46 6.09 -4.04
N GLY A 432 -3.70 6.57 -3.99
CA GLY A 432 -4.86 5.92 -4.62
C GLY A 432 -4.81 5.95 -6.15
N GLU A 433 -4.37 7.05 -6.73
CA GLU A 433 -4.18 7.17 -8.19
C GLU A 433 -3.04 6.25 -8.67
N GLN A 434 -1.94 6.16 -7.92
CA GLN A 434 -0.84 5.21 -8.20
C GLN A 434 -1.33 3.76 -8.15
N GLN A 435 -2.15 3.41 -7.17
CA GLN A 435 -2.71 2.07 -7.03
C GLN A 435 -3.60 1.71 -8.22
N ARG A 436 -4.46 2.64 -8.68
CA ARG A 436 -5.30 2.44 -9.87
C ARG A 436 -4.47 2.35 -11.16
N ALA A 437 -3.43 3.17 -11.31
CA ALA A 437 -2.53 3.12 -12.47
C ALA A 437 -1.75 1.78 -12.51
N ALA A 438 -1.25 1.31 -11.38
CA ALA A 438 -0.59 0.01 -11.25
C ALA A 438 -1.56 -1.15 -11.57
N LEU A 439 -2.80 -1.09 -11.05
CA LEU A 439 -3.83 -2.07 -11.37
C LEU A 439 -4.14 -2.09 -12.86
N ALA A 440 -4.33 -0.91 -13.50
CA ALA A 440 -4.57 -0.81 -14.93
C ALA A 440 -3.44 -1.47 -15.73
N LYS A 441 -2.17 -1.21 -15.36
CA LYS A 441 -0.98 -1.82 -15.99
C LYS A 441 -1.02 -3.35 -15.92
N ILE A 442 -1.37 -3.92 -14.76
CA ILE A 442 -1.45 -5.37 -14.56
C ILE A 442 -2.61 -5.97 -15.37
N LEU A 443 -3.74 -5.29 -15.44
CA LEU A 443 -4.91 -5.80 -16.17
C LEU A 443 -4.70 -5.91 -17.68
N LEU A 444 -3.76 -5.14 -18.26
CA LEU A 444 -3.41 -5.22 -19.69
C LEU A 444 -2.87 -6.59 -20.11
N ILE A 445 -2.30 -7.37 -19.17
CA ILE A 445 -1.87 -8.76 -19.44
C ILE A 445 -2.98 -9.80 -19.32
N ARG A 446 -4.23 -9.38 -19.04
CA ARG A 446 -5.43 -10.22 -18.90
C ARG A 446 -5.21 -11.41 -17.96
N PRO A 447 -4.95 -11.20 -16.67
CA PRO A 447 -4.74 -12.29 -15.73
C PRO A 447 -6.05 -13.05 -15.48
N GLN A 448 -5.95 -14.37 -15.25
CA GLN A 448 -7.08 -15.18 -14.79
C GLN A 448 -7.18 -15.19 -13.25
N ILE A 449 -6.05 -15.01 -12.59
CA ILE A 449 -5.92 -14.92 -11.14
C ILE A 449 -5.21 -13.61 -10.81
N LEU A 450 -5.87 -12.76 -10.04
CA LEU A 450 -5.35 -11.48 -9.58
C LEU A 450 -5.01 -11.58 -8.09
N LEU A 451 -3.74 -11.41 -7.77
CA LEU A 451 -3.26 -11.36 -6.40
C LEU A 451 -3.04 -9.89 -6.01
N LEU A 452 -3.55 -9.51 -4.83
CA LEU A 452 -3.51 -8.15 -4.33
C LEU A 452 -2.80 -8.14 -2.96
N ASP A 453 -1.67 -7.46 -2.85
CA ASP A 453 -0.92 -7.36 -1.59
C ASP A 453 -1.15 -5.99 -0.96
N GLU A 454 -1.96 -5.93 0.10
CA GLU A 454 -2.34 -4.73 0.87
C GLU A 454 -2.85 -3.55 -0.02
N PRO A 455 -3.78 -3.78 -0.95
CA PRO A 455 -4.13 -2.79 -1.98
C PRO A 455 -4.89 -1.57 -1.43
N THR A 456 -5.46 -1.66 -0.22
CA THR A 456 -6.25 -0.58 0.42
C THR A 456 -5.43 0.27 1.39
N LYS A 457 -4.12 -0.05 1.54
CA LYS A 457 -3.24 0.63 2.48
C LYS A 457 -3.01 2.08 2.08
N GLY A 458 -3.21 3.01 3.01
CA GLY A 458 -3.04 4.46 2.76
C GLY A 458 -4.10 5.08 1.82
N LEU A 459 -5.19 4.36 1.51
CA LEU A 459 -6.29 4.89 0.74
C LEU A 459 -7.34 5.54 1.64
N ASP A 460 -7.91 6.66 1.21
CA ASP A 460 -9.09 7.25 1.84
C ASP A 460 -10.36 6.42 1.53
N ALA A 461 -11.46 6.73 2.21
CA ALA A 461 -12.70 5.96 2.10
C ALA A 461 -13.32 6.02 0.70
N GLU A 462 -13.22 7.15 -0.02
CA GLU A 462 -13.76 7.30 -1.37
C GLU A 462 -12.99 6.42 -2.36
N PHE A 463 -11.66 6.43 -2.30
CA PHE A 463 -10.81 5.55 -3.12
C PHE A 463 -11.01 4.07 -2.80
N LYS A 464 -11.24 3.70 -1.52
CA LYS A 464 -11.54 2.30 -1.15
C LYS A 464 -12.82 1.81 -1.82
N ILE A 465 -13.87 2.62 -1.87
CA ILE A 465 -15.13 2.29 -2.53
C ILE A 465 -14.92 2.16 -4.05
N GLU A 466 -14.20 3.09 -4.67
CA GLU A 466 -13.87 3.00 -6.10
C GLU A 466 -13.05 1.76 -6.44
N PHE A 467 -12.04 1.46 -5.64
CA PHE A 467 -11.22 0.27 -5.79
C PHE A 467 -12.06 -1.01 -5.63
N ALA A 468 -12.93 -1.05 -4.63
CA ALA A 468 -13.84 -2.18 -4.41
C ALA A 468 -14.77 -2.40 -5.61
N GLN A 469 -15.29 -1.33 -6.23
CA GLN A 469 -16.10 -1.43 -7.44
C GLN A 469 -15.32 -2.06 -8.60
N ILE A 470 -14.07 -1.62 -8.82
CA ILE A 470 -13.22 -2.19 -9.88
C ILE A 470 -13.00 -3.69 -9.63
N ILE A 471 -12.63 -4.09 -8.40
CA ILE A 471 -12.40 -5.50 -8.06
C ILE A 471 -13.67 -6.33 -8.20
N TYR A 472 -14.81 -5.80 -7.78
CA TYR A 472 -16.10 -6.47 -7.95
C TYR A 472 -16.45 -6.71 -9.41
N ASP A 473 -16.24 -5.71 -10.27
CA ASP A 473 -16.49 -5.81 -11.71
C ASP A 473 -15.57 -6.85 -12.37
N LEU A 474 -14.28 -6.88 -11.99
CA LEU A 474 -13.32 -7.89 -12.45
C LEU A 474 -13.72 -9.30 -12.01
N ASN A 475 -14.14 -9.46 -10.76
CA ASN A 475 -14.57 -10.75 -10.24
C ASN A 475 -15.84 -11.24 -10.92
N LYS A 476 -16.82 -10.35 -11.21
CA LYS A 476 -17.98 -10.67 -12.03
C LYS A 476 -17.63 -11.07 -13.46
N ALA A 477 -16.56 -10.51 -14.03
CA ALA A 477 -16.05 -10.94 -15.34
C ALA A 477 -15.34 -12.31 -15.29
N GLY A 478 -15.32 -12.98 -14.13
CA GLY A 478 -14.79 -14.34 -13.95
C GLY A 478 -13.34 -14.40 -13.48
N ILE A 479 -12.72 -13.26 -13.13
CA ILE A 479 -11.36 -13.24 -12.58
C ILE A 479 -11.41 -13.73 -11.13
N THR A 480 -10.51 -14.66 -10.80
CA THR A 480 -10.30 -15.10 -9.43
C THR A 480 -9.45 -14.06 -8.70
N VAL A 481 -9.89 -13.61 -7.54
CA VAL A 481 -9.18 -12.58 -6.76
C VAL A 481 -8.76 -13.14 -5.40
N LEU A 482 -7.47 -13.02 -5.07
CA LEU A 482 -6.95 -13.30 -3.74
C LEU A 482 -6.28 -12.05 -3.21
N MET A 483 -6.83 -11.49 -2.13
CA MET A 483 -6.33 -10.27 -1.51
C MET A 483 -5.70 -10.59 -0.14
N VAL A 484 -4.54 -10.03 0.13
CA VAL A 484 -3.98 -9.90 1.47
C VAL A 484 -4.32 -8.51 1.97
N SER A 485 -4.92 -8.40 3.16
CA SER A 485 -5.26 -7.09 3.73
C SER A 485 -5.31 -7.11 5.26
N HIS A 486 -5.04 -5.95 5.85
CA HIS A 486 -5.29 -5.64 7.27
C HIS A 486 -6.57 -4.82 7.46
N ASP A 487 -7.23 -4.41 6.38
CA ASP A 487 -8.45 -3.62 6.42
C ASP A 487 -9.65 -4.51 6.73
N VAL A 488 -9.95 -4.64 8.02
CA VAL A 488 -11.04 -5.49 8.54
C VAL A 488 -12.39 -5.01 8.02
N GLU A 489 -12.63 -3.70 7.97
CA GLU A 489 -13.89 -3.11 7.49
C GLU A 489 -14.11 -3.41 6.00
N PHE A 490 -13.07 -3.30 5.17
CA PHE A 490 -13.10 -3.68 3.76
C PHE A 490 -13.38 -5.17 3.57
N CYS A 491 -12.66 -6.01 4.33
CA CYS A 491 -12.80 -7.47 4.26
C CYS A 491 -14.15 -7.99 4.78
N ALA A 492 -14.83 -7.24 5.63
CA ALA A 492 -16.17 -7.59 6.09
C ALA A 492 -17.27 -7.36 5.03
N VAL A 493 -17.01 -6.58 3.99
CA VAL A 493 -18.02 -6.13 3.02
C VAL A 493 -17.87 -6.77 1.65
N TYR A 494 -16.64 -6.91 1.15
CA TYR A 494 -16.42 -7.16 -0.28
C TYR A 494 -16.05 -8.60 -0.66
N PRO A 495 -15.15 -9.32 0.04
CA PRO A 495 -14.83 -10.70 -0.27
C PRO A 495 -16.00 -11.65 -0.04
N SER A 496 -16.00 -12.79 -0.73
CA SER A 496 -16.95 -13.89 -0.48
C SER A 496 -16.47 -14.83 0.63
N ARG A 497 -15.15 -14.87 0.89
CA ARG A 497 -14.55 -15.68 1.96
C ARG A 497 -13.34 -14.96 2.57
N CYS A 498 -13.22 -15.08 3.88
CA CYS A 498 -12.10 -14.59 4.68
C CYS A 498 -11.33 -15.77 5.29
N LEU A 499 -10.00 -15.63 5.32
CA LEU A 499 -9.06 -16.62 5.84
C LEU A 499 -8.15 -15.96 6.88
N MET A 500 -8.04 -16.58 8.07
CA MET A 500 -7.12 -16.12 9.12
C MET A 500 -5.77 -16.78 8.96
N PHE A 501 -4.75 -15.96 8.76
CA PHE A 501 -3.38 -16.40 8.63
C PHE A 501 -2.61 -16.15 9.92
N PHE A 502 -2.04 -17.20 10.50
CA PHE A 502 -1.27 -17.13 11.73
C PHE A 502 -0.11 -18.10 11.71
N ASN A 503 1.09 -17.64 12.09
CA ASN A 503 2.30 -18.44 12.22
C ASN A 503 2.66 -19.31 10.99
N GLY A 504 2.38 -18.78 9.78
CA GLY A 504 2.73 -19.44 8.52
C GLY A 504 1.69 -20.41 7.95
N GLU A 505 0.49 -20.48 8.53
CA GLU A 505 -0.61 -21.34 8.10
C GLU A 505 -1.98 -20.64 8.17
N VAL A 506 -3.02 -21.22 7.55
CA VAL A 506 -4.42 -20.79 7.68
C VAL A 506 -5.05 -21.53 8.86
N VAL A 507 -5.50 -20.77 9.87
CA VAL A 507 -6.06 -21.32 11.11
C VAL A 507 -7.59 -21.34 11.15
N SER A 508 -8.26 -20.47 10.38
CA SER A 508 -9.71 -20.46 10.24
C SER A 508 -10.13 -19.82 8.92
N GLU A 509 -11.30 -20.19 8.44
CA GLU A 509 -11.91 -19.60 7.25
C GLU A 509 -13.44 -19.58 7.37
N GLY A 510 -14.07 -18.69 6.63
CA GLY A 510 -15.53 -18.58 6.61
C GLY A 510 -16.01 -17.43 5.72
N THR A 511 -17.33 -17.30 5.58
CA THR A 511 -17.91 -16.11 4.98
C THR A 511 -17.61 -14.90 5.86
N PRO A 512 -17.59 -13.66 5.35
CA PRO A 512 -17.34 -12.49 6.17
C PRO A 512 -18.20 -12.44 7.43
N ARG A 513 -19.49 -12.75 7.32
CA ARG A 513 -20.40 -12.74 8.46
C ARG A 513 -20.03 -13.79 9.51
N THR A 514 -19.78 -15.04 9.10
CA THR A 514 -19.37 -16.10 10.04
C THR A 514 -17.99 -15.86 10.62
N PHE A 515 -17.07 -15.36 9.81
CA PHE A 515 -15.70 -15.09 10.21
C PHE A 515 -15.62 -13.99 11.27
N PHE A 516 -16.23 -12.81 11.02
CA PHE A 516 -16.12 -11.67 11.92
C PHE A 516 -17.05 -11.74 13.13
N SER A 517 -18.18 -12.45 13.06
CA SER A 517 -19.07 -12.64 14.23
C SER A 517 -18.47 -13.61 15.25
N SER A 518 -17.71 -14.62 14.81
CA SER A 518 -17.07 -15.60 15.69
C SER A 518 -15.77 -15.09 16.34
N ASN A 519 -15.13 -14.06 15.77
CA ASN A 519 -13.88 -13.50 16.27
C ASN A 519 -14.11 -12.31 17.22
N SER A 520 -13.42 -12.31 18.37
CA SER A 520 -13.52 -11.21 19.34
C SER A 520 -12.50 -10.09 19.09
N PHE A 521 -11.32 -10.41 18.60
CA PHE A 521 -10.21 -9.44 18.40
C PHE A 521 -10.11 -8.98 16.94
N TYR A 522 -10.22 -9.90 15.98
CA TYR A 522 -10.37 -9.57 14.58
C TYR A 522 -11.85 -9.38 14.24
N SER A 523 -12.38 -8.21 14.59
CA SER A 523 -13.79 -7.86 14.42
C SER A 523 -13.91 -6.40 14.01
N THR A 524 -14.94 -6.07 13.25
CA THR A 524 -15.24 -4.71 12.81
C THR A 524 -15.70 -3.82 13.96
N SER A 525 -15.62 -2.50 13.80
CA SER A 525 -16.20 -1.55 14.75
C SER A 525 -17.72 -1.70 14.86
N ALA A 526 -18.40 -1.97 13.74
CA ALA A 526 -19.83 -2.24 13.69
C ALA A 526 -20.22 -3.50 14.47
N SER A 527 -19.46 -4.60 14.30
CA SER A 527 -19.72 -5.85 15.04
C SER A 527 -19.50 -5.68 16.54
N ARG A 528 -18.44 -4.98 16.96
CA ARG A 528 -18.19 -4.69 18.38
C ARG A 528 -19.29 -3.81 18.99
N MET A 529 -19.79 -2.82 18.24
CA MET A 529 -20.87 -1.92 18.65
C MET A 529 -22.19 -2.66 18.81
N SER A 530 -22.52 -3.56 17.88
CA SER A 530 -23.82 -4.27 17.83
C SER A 530 -23.87 -5.56 18.69
N LYS A 531 -22.73 -6.00 19.23
CA LYS A 531 -22.61 -7.25 19.99
C LYS A 531 -23.58 -7.33 21.16
N GLY A 532 -24.48 -8.34 21.13
CA GLY A 532 -25.53 -8.55 22.14
C GLY A 532 -26.80 -7.71 21.92
N ILE A 533 -26.90 -6.98 20.79
CA ILE A 533 -28.07 -6.19 20.40
C ILE A 533 -28.61 -6.70 19.06
N ILE A 534 -27.71 -6.92 18.08
CA ILE A 534 -28.03 -7.42 16.74
C ILE A 534 -27.12 -8.61 16.46
N ASP A 535 -27.72 -9.78 16.25
CA ASP A 535 -26.98 -11.00 15.98
C ASP A 535 -26.35 -10.98 14.58
N ASN A 536 -25.08 -11.38 14.48
CA ASN A 536 -24.35 -11.53 13.22
C ASN A 536 -24.19 -10.26 12.38
N ALA A 537 -24.38 -9.07 12.94
CA ALA A 537 -24.04 -7.83 12.25
C ALA A 537 -22.51 -7.63 12.24
N VAL A 538 -21.94 -7.48 11.04
CA VAL A 538 -20.49 -7.33 10.85
C VAL A 538 -20.12 -6.06 10.12
N SER A 539 -21.03 -5.45 9.39
CA SER A 539 -20.80 -4.19 8.68
C SER A 539 -21.67 -3.05 9.22
N SER A 540 -21.26 -1.80 8.96
CA SER A 540 -22.11 -0.64 9.27
C SER A 540 -23.46 -0.74 8.56
N ASN A 541 -23.51 -1.32 7.35
CA ASN A 541 -24.76 -1.53 6.62
C ASN A 541 -25.68 -2.53 7.29
N ASP A 542 -25.15 -3.61 7.91
CA ASP A 542 -25.96 -4.55 8.66
C ASP A 542 -26.68 -3.85 9.82
N VAL A 543 -25.94 -3.01 10.56
CA VAL A 543 -26.53 -2.27 11.70
C VAL A 543 -27.55 -1.23 11.22
N ILE A 544 -27.26 -0.50 10.14
CA ILE A 544 -28.20 0.46 9.56
C ILE A 544 -29.47 -0.25 9.06
N TYR A 545 -29.32 -1.39 8.39
CA TYR A 545 -30.47 -2.20 7.95
C TYR A 545 -31.31 -2.68 9.13
N ALA A 546 -30.67 -3.19 10.18
CA ALA A 546 -31.39 -3.65 11.37
C ALA A 546 -32.16 -2.51 12.05
N CYS A 547 -31.65 -1.28 12.00
CA CYS A 547 -32.34 -0.12 12.57
C CYS A 547 -33.46 0.44 11.66
N THR A 548 -33.25 0.47 10.34
CA THR A 548 -34.13 1.23 9.41
C THR A 548 -34.94 0.36 8.46
N GLY A 549 -34.59 -0.92 8.31
CA GLY A 549 -35.14 -1.81 7.28
C GLY A 549 -34.70 -1.47 5.85
N LYS A 550 -33.79 -0.49 5.69
CA LYS A 550 -33.28 -0.05 4.39
C LYS A 550 -31.78 -0.31 4.29
N ASN A 551 -31.33 -0.85 3.19
CA ASN A 551 -29.88 -0.88 2.90
C ASN A 551 -29.43 0.54 2.58
N ARG A 552 -28.32 0.96 3.19
CA ARG A 552 -27.62 2.13 2.69
C ARG A 552 -27.10 1.76 1.31
N ASP A 553 -27.55 2.48 0.28
CA ASP A 553 -26.98 2.36 -1.06
C ASP A 553 -25.54 2.89 -1.03
N ILE A 554 -24.61 2.07 -0.50
CA ILE A 554 -23.23 2.19 -0.93
C ILE A 554 -23.29 1.65 -2.35
N GLN A 555 -23.37 2.58 -3.31
CA GLN A 555 -23.58 2.29 -4.71
C GLN A 555 -22.35 1.57 -5.30
N ILE A 556 -22.20 0.29 -4.98
CA ILE A 556 -21.61 -0.61 -5.95
C ILE A 556 -22.68 -0.70 -7.04
N ASN A 557 -22.43 -0.04 -8.15
CA ASN A 557 -23.31 -0.12 -9.30
C ASN A 557 -23.31 -1.58 -9.80
N ARG A 558 -24.36 -2.32 -9.43
CA ARG A 558 -24.48 -3.76 -9.74
C ARG A 558 -24.85 -4.01 -11.21
N ASN A 559 -25.07 -2.94 -11.99
CA ASN A 559 -25.19 -3.04 -13.43
C ASN A 559 -23.82 -3.31 -14.01
N THR A 560 -23.62 -4.52 -14.55
CA THR A 560 -22.38 -4.98 -15.18
C THR A 560 -21.90 -3.96 -16.21
N PRO A 561 -20.78 -3.27 -16.01
CA PRO A 561 -20.12 -2.63 -17.13
C PRO A 561 -19.67 -3.74 -18.09
N ASP A 562 -19.90 -3.52 -19.36
CA ASP A 562 -19.37 -4.35 -20.43
C ASP A 562 -17.82 -4.14 -20.41
N ILE A 563 -17.10 -5.03 -19.70
CA ILE A 563 -15.64 -4.90 -19.56
C ILE A 563 -15.02 -5.36 -20.87
N ASP A 564 -14.89 -4.42 -21.80
CA ASP A 564 -14.31 -4.62 -23.14
C ASP A 564 -12.88 -5.22 -23.10
N LEU A 565 -12.20 -5.04 -21.95
CA LEU A 565 -10.84 -5.55 -21.74
C LEU A 565 -10.75 -7.08 -21.85
N PHE A 566 -11.82 -7.81 -21.48
CA PHE A 566 -11.84 -9.28 -21.42
C PHE A 566 -12.69 -9.93 -22.52
N LYS A 567 -13.30 -9.16 -23.45
CA LYS A 567 -13.99 -9.72 -24.60
C LYS A 567 -13.00 -10.47 -25.50
N ASN A 568 -13.26 -11.76 -25.73
CA ASN A 568 -12.48 -12.58 -26.62
C ASN A 568 -12.75 -12.18 -28.07
N ASP A 569 -11.74 -11.72 -28.78
CA ASP A 569 -11.75 -11.75 -30.25
C ASP A 569 -11.59 -13.20 -30.69
N THR A 570 -12.71 -13.86 -31.01
CA THR A 570 -12.73 -15.18 -31.66
C THR A 570 -12.46 -15.04 -33.15
N GLU A 571 -11.38 -14.36 -33.55
CA GLU A 571 -10.96 -14.37 -34.95
C GLU A 571 -9.43 -14.39 -35.08
N ASN A 572 -8.94 -15.52 -35.67
CA ASN A 572 -7.70 -15.68 -36.41
C ASN A 572 -6.36 -15.41 -35.74
N ILE A 573 -5.91 -16.35 -34.93
CA ILE A 573 -4.48 -16.52 -34.65
C ILE A 573 -3.99 -17.80 -35.36
N PRO A 574 -3.05 -17.69 -36.33
CA PRO A 574 -2.50 -18.87 -36.96
C PRO A 574 -1.72 -19.72 -35.95
N PRO A 575 -1.77 -21.07 -36.05
CA PRO A 575 -1.15 -21.94 -35.04
C PRO A 575 0.37 -21.77 -35.02
N GLN A 576 0.91 -21.48 -33.83
CA GLN A 576 2.36 -21.40 -33.62
C GLN A 576 3.01 -22.79 -33.80
N LYS A 577 3.99 -22.85 -34.68
CA LYS A 577 4.90 -24.02 -34.84
C LYS A 577 5.70 -24.27 -33.54
N ASN A 578 5.75 -25.53 -33.21
CA ASN A 578 6.29 -26.17 -32.01
C ASN A 578 7.56 -25.57 -31.36
N LYS A 579 7.45 -25.21 -30.08
CA LYS A 579 8.56 -24.88 -29.16
C LYS A 579 9.52 -26.07 -28.87
N ALA A 580 9.25 -27.27 -29.36
CA ALA A 580 10.08 -28.46 -29.13
C ALA A 580 11.44 -28.40 -29.86
N GLU A 581 11.51 -27.78 -31.04
CA GLU A 581 12.77 -27.62 -31.77
C GLU A 581 13.73 -26.59 -31.18
N ASN A 582 13.20 -25.50 -30.63
CA ASN A 582 14.04 -24.47 -30.01
C ASN A 582 14.68 -24.90 -28.69
N LYS A 583 14.06 -25.83 -27.96
CA LYS A 583 14.62 -26.35 -26.69
C LYS A 583 15.80 -27.29 -26.94
N LYS A 584 15.75 -28.15 -27.99
CA LYS A 584 16.88 -29.01 -28.42
C LYS A 584 18.06 -28.17 -28.89
N LEU A 585 17.83 -27.12 -29.68
CA LEU A 585 18.88 -26.23 -30.19
C LEU A 585 19.55 -25.40 -29.05
N SER A 586 18.80 -25.00 -28.03
CA SER A 586 19.32 -24.28 -26.84
C SER A 586 20.18 -25.20 -25.96
N VAL A 587 19.79 -26.45 -25.78
CA VAL A 587 20.58 -27.45 -25.01
C VAL A 587 21.86 -27.80 -25.77
N PHE A 588 21.80 -28.01 -27.10
CA PHE A 588 22.97 -28.24 -27.93
C PHE A 588 23.98 -27.09 -27.85
N LYS A 589 23.53 -25.85 -27.96
CA LYS A 589 24.40 -24.66 -27.81
C LYS A 589 25.07 -24.55 -26.43
N LYS A 590 24.38 -24.91 -25.35
CA LYS A 590 24.97 -24.93 -24.01
C LYS A 590 26.02 -26.02 -23.83
N ILE A 591 25.79 -27.19 -24.40
CA ILE A 591 26.76 -28.32 -24.40
C ILE A 591 28.01 -27.93 -25.18
N PHE A 592 27.89 -27.38 -26.39
CA PHE A 592 29.03 -26.93 -27.20
C PHE A 592 29.80 -25.79 -26.54
N GLY A 593 29.11 -24.83 -25.87
CA GLY A 593 29.74 -23.78 -25.11
C GLY A 593 30.56 -24.28 -23.92
N PHE A 594 30.04 -25.29 -23.20
CA PHE A 594 30.74 -25.91 -22.08
C PHE A 594 32.00 -26.65 -22.54
N PHE A 595 31.91 -27.49 -23.61
CA PHE A 595 33.07 -28.20 -24.17
C PHE A 595 34.11 -27.23 -24.75
N GLY A 596 33.69 -26.15 -25.41
CA GLY A 596 34.59 -25.09 -25.91
C GLY A 596 35.35 -24.40 -24.80
N ALA A 597 34.68 -24.09 -23.67
CA ALA A 597 35.32 -23.45 -22.51
C ALA A 597 36.31 -24.39 -21.81
N VAL A 598 35.99 -25.70 -21.68
CA VAL A 598 36.89 -26.68 -21.08
C VAL A 598 38.14 -26.90 -21.92
N LEU A 599 38.01 -27.02 -23.24
CA LEU A 599 39.15 -27.15 -24.16
C LEU A 599 40.02 -25.89 -24.18
N PHE A 600 39.42 -24.70 -24.08
CA PHE A 600 40.16 -23.44 -24.00
C PHE A 600 41.00 -23.33 -22.72
N ILE A 601 40.43 -23.70 -21.57
CA ILE A 601 41.13 -23.74 -20.28
C ILE A 601 42.29 -24.79 -20.34
N LEU A 602 42.04 -25.98 -20.89
CA LEU A 602 43.06 -27.00 -21.06
C LEU A 602 44.20 -26.53 -21.95
N GLY A 603 43.88 -25.85 -23.07
CA GLY A 603 44.87 -25.27 -23.95
C GLY A 603 45.72 -24.18 -23.28
N LEU A 604 45.13 -23.38 -22.42
CA LEU A 604 45.84 -22.38 -21.61
C LEU A 604 46.74 -23.03 -20.56
N ILE A 605 46.27 -24.06 -19.84
CA ILE A 605 47.04 -24.78 -18.82
C ILE A 605 48.27 -25.44 -19.42
N VAL A 606 48.15 -26.07 -20.60
CA VAL A 606 49.26 -26.69 -21.33
C VAL A 606 50.26 -25.64 -21.82
N ASN A 607 49.79 -24.45 -22.25
CA ASN A 607 50.66 -23.40 -22.76
C ASN A 607 51.41 -22.65 -21.65
N LEU A 608 50.90 -22.69 -20.37
CA LEU A 608 51.49 -21.99 -19.21
C LEU A 608 52.39 -22.91 -18.35
N GLU A 609 52.68 -24.17 -18.79
CA GLU A 609 53.49 -25.16 -18.05
C GLU A 609 53.05 -25.37 -16.58
N TYR A 610 51.80 -25.23 -16.30
CA TYR A 610 51.26 -25.28 -14.93
C TYR A 610 51.07 -26.71 -14.38
N ILE A 611 51.43 -27.77 -15.15
CA ILE A 611 51.31 -29.15 -14.69
C ILE A 611 52.71 -29.63 -14.24
N PRO A 612 52.94 -29.93 -12.95
CA PRO A 612 54.21 -30.49 -12.48
C PRO A 612 54.48 -31.83 -13.19
N ASN A 613 55.70 -32.01 -13.76
CA ASN A 613 56.15 -33.17 -14.54
C ASN A 613 55.61 -33.31 -15.98
N PHE A 614 54.91 -32.28 -16.52
CA PHE A 614 54.52 -32.29 -17.94
C PHE A 614 55.35 -31.23 -18.69
N SER A 615 56.32 -31.70 -19.48
CA SER A 615 57.13 -30.81 -20.31
C SER A 615 56.46 -30.58 -21.66
N ALA A 616 56.03 -29.32 -21.90
CA ALA A 616 55.42 -28.91 -23.18
C ALA A 616 56.37 -29.03 -24.39
N LYS A 617 57.65 -29.36 -24.16
CA LYS A 617 58.67 -29.53 -25.21
C LYS A 617 58.45 -30.79 -26.06
N THR A 618 57.55 -31.68 -25.66
CA THR A 618 57.24 -32.93 -26.40
C THR A 618 56.12 -32.81 -27.43
N LEU A 619 55.33 -31.72 -27.37
CA LEU A 619 54.27 -31.49 -28.34
C LEU A 619 54.64 -30.38 -29.35
N PRO A 620 54.37 -30.59 -30.64
CA PRO A 620 54.61 -29.54 -31.64
C PRO A 620 53.77 -28.30 -31.33
N THR A 621 54.35 -27.12 -31.50
CA THR A 621 53.68 -25.82 -31.22
C THR A 621 52.36 -25.65 -31.97
N TRP A 622 52.21 -26.21 -33.16
CA TRP A 622 50.96 -26.21 -33.94
C TRP A 622 49.81 -26.93 -33.25
N PHE A 623 50.10 -27.93 -32.40
CA PHE A 623 49.09 -28.73 -31.70
C PHE A 623 48.36 -27.88 -30.61
N ASN A 624 49.10 -27.10 -29.87
CA ASN A 624 48.53 -26.17 -28.84
C ASN A 624 47.69 -25.08 -29.50
N TRP A 625 48.16 -24.49 -30.58
CA TRP A 625 47.38 -23.53 -31.35
C TRP A 625 46.17 -24.13 -32.02
N GLY A 626 46.23 -25.41 -32.42
CA GLY A 626 45.10 -26.16 -32.93
C GLY A 626 44.00 -26.35 -31.90
N ILE A 627 44.32 -26.67 -30.64
CA ILE A 627 43.34 -26.81 -29.54
C ILE A 627 42.66 -25.46 -29.26
N ILE A 628 43.42 -24.39 -29.19
CA ILE A 628 42.89 -23.05 -28.99
C ILE A 628 41.98 -22.64 -30.16
N GLY A 629 42.39 -22.90 -31.41
CA GLY A 629 41.58 -22.60 -32.59
C GLY A 629 40.25 -23.35 -32.62
N VAL A 630 40.24 -24.65 -32.30
CA VAL A 630 39.00 -25.46 -32.20
C VAL A 630 38.11 -24.95 -31.06
N SER A 631 38.70 -24.57 -29.92
CA SER A 631 37.96 -24.02 -28.77
C SER A 631 37.26 -22.73 -29.12
N VAL A 632 37.93 -21.80 -29.80
CA VAL A 632 37.38 -20.54 -30.28
C VAL A 632 36.27 -20.79 -31.30
N ALA A 633 36.44 -21.73 -32.21
CA ALA A 633 35.41 -22.11 -33.19
C ALA A 633 34.14 -22.65 -32.50
N LEU A 634 34.30 -23.52 -31.50
CA LEU A 634 33.17 -24.06 -30.71
C LEU A 634 32.46 -22.96 -29.89
N LEU A 635 33.20 -22.01 -29.34
CA LEU A 635 32.63 -20.87 -28.65
C LEU A 635 31.87 -19.92 -29.61
N MET A 636 32.42 -19.70 -30.82
CA MET A 636 31.71 -18.93 -31.86
C MET A 636 30.40 -19.60 -32.31
N ILE A 637 30.35 -20.92 -32.41
CA ILE A 637 29.13 -21.69 -32.73
C ILE A 637 28.11 -21.55 -31.56
N ALA A 638 28.58 -21.60 -30.31
CA ALA A 638 27.73 -21.52 -29.13
C ALA A 638 27.14 -20.11 -28.90
N PHE A 639 27.97 -19.09 -29.10
CA PHE A 639 27.65 -17.70 -28.83
C PHE A 639 27.55 -16.81 -30.07
N GLY A 640 27.61 -17.41 -31.29
CA GLY A 640 27.62 -16.71 -32.57
C GLY A 640 26.61 -15.56 -32.63
N THR A 641 27.11 -14.37 -32.86
CA THR A 641 26.40 -13.11 -32.95
C THR A 641 25.30 -13.18 -33.99
N LYS A 642 24.08 -12.80 -33.61
CA LYS A 642 23.04 -12.47 -34.59
C LYS A 642 23.58 -11.33 -35.48
N SER A 643 23.87 -11.61 -36.72
CA SER A 643 24.17 -10.61 -37.74
C SER A 643 23.09 -9.54 -37.72
N LYS A 644 23.44 -8.32 -37.37
CA LYS A 644 22.59 -7.15 -37.58
C LYS A 644 22.43 -6.98 -39.07
N ARG A 645 21.20 -7.06 -39.56
CA ARG A 645 20.85 -6.60 -40.91
C ARG A 645 21.23 -5.13 -41.05
N PRO A 646 21.73 -4.67 -42.21
CA PRO A 646 22.01 -3.25 -42.41
C PRO A 646 20.74 -2.42 -42.24
N ILE A 647 20.88 -1.29 -41.55
CA ILE A 647 19.84 -0.29 -41.43
C ILE A 647 19.73 0.39 -42.78
N ASP A 648 18.61 0.22 -43.50
CA ASP A 648 18.25 1.01 -44.66
C ASP A 648 17.98 2.46 -44.21
N LEU A 649 18.89 3.35 -44.55
CA LEU A 649 18.71 4.79 -44.43
C LEU A 649 17.69 5.25 -45.47
N PRO A 650 16.68 6.05 -45.10
CA PRO A 650 15.73 6.59 -46.06
C PRO A 650 16.44 7.57 -47.01
N ARG A 651 16.37 7.32 -48.32
CA ARG A 651 16.80 8.26 -49.37
C ARG A 651 15.97 9.55 -49.26
N LYS A 652 16.65 10.65 -49.08
CA LYS A 652 16.10 12.01 -49.27
C LYS A 652 15.53 12.12 -50.68
N SER A 653 14.21 12.27 -50.81
CA SER A 653 13.60 12.76 -52.04
C SER A 653 13.73 14.27 -52.06
N SER A 654 14.50 14.76 -53.02
CA SER A 654 14.45 16.16 -53.50
C SER A 654 13.12 16.39 -54.24
N LYS A 655 12.27 17.22 -53.69
CA LYS A 655 11.58 18.33 -54.37
C LYS A 655 10.84 19.16 -53.34
#